data_cf3d9e533cc4aed568becfc1a5f95127
#
_entry.id   cf3d9e533cc4aed568becfc1a5f95127
#
_cell.length_a   1.000
_cell.length_b   1.000
_cell.length_c   1.000
_cell.angle_alpha   90.00
_cell.angle_beta   90.00
_cell.angle_gamma   90.00
#
_symmetry.space_group_name_H-M   'P 1'
#
loop_
_entity.id
_entity.type
_entity.pdbx_description
1 polymer ?
#
loop_
_entity_poly.entity_id
_entity_poly.type
_entity_poly.pdbx_seq_one_letter_code
_entity_poly.pdbx_strand_id
1 'polypeptide(L)'
;MIKRILYTLLIMFPVVASAQINTDRVMAIGRNALYFEDYVLSIQYFNQVINAKPYLSDPYFYRGLAKINLDDFQGAESDCSEAIERNPFVVSAYQVRGLARIQQNNFAGAIEDYTKALEFDPENIGVWHNMALCRIRQEDYKGAKNDLDKLIAISPRYTKAYLMRGEVDLKQKDTLAAEKDFGKAIEIDRYDADTWASRAILRLQQQRYKDAEADFDHAIRLSTRNSGVYINRALARYHQNNLRGAMSDYDIALDIDPNNFIGHYNRGLLRAQVGDDNRAIQDFNFVIEMEPDNMMAIFNRGLLLDQTGDYKGAIKDYSTVINEYPNFLLGYQYRAQARRKIGDVKGADADEFKVLKAQLDKQNGVDPNKQTADNTENNKTRKKSDKNMNNYRKIVVADNEEGEEKYKSDYRGRVQDKNVNIVPQPMFVLTYYEKHDDVKRQVNYYKFIETLNNQKVLPGRLIITNEEAPLTEEQATKHFASIDEQTAAIVADPNDVNKRFARSLDFYLVQDFASAIEDLNQAIIIEDHFFPVYFNRALIRYKQLEYQKMEKEYDLKAGPGEKSAVKAADYEMVKRDLDKVIELAPDFVYAYYNRGNVLSILKDYRAAIVDYDRAIQLDPKFADAYFNRGLTHIFLGNNRQGIQDLSKACLLYTSPSPRD
;
A
#
# COMPACT_ATOMS: atom_id res chain seq x y z
N MET A 1 -70.34 21.71 20.92
CA MET A 1 -69.34 20.61 21.16
C MET A 1 -68.41 20.37 19.97
N ILE A 2 -68.91 20.30 18.76
CA ILE A 2 -68.06 19.97 17.56
C ILE A 2 -66.91 21.00 17.30
N LYS A 3 -67.11 22.30 17.51
CA LYS A 3 -66.06 23.33 17.36
C LYS A 3 -64.96 23.24 18.43
N ARG A 4 -65.23 22.72 19.63
CA ARG A 4 -64.17 22.51 20.65
C ARG A 4 -63.36 21.25 20.40
N ILE A 5 -63.93 20.23 19.77
CA ILE A 5 -63.19 19.00 19.35
C ILE A 5 -62.31 19.29 18.18
N LEU A 6 -62.68 20.17 17.25
CA LEU A 6 -61.82 20.59 16.12
C LEU A 6 -60.62 21.39 16.58
N TYR A 7 -60.75 22.25 17.59
CA TYR A 7 -59.62 23.00 18.16
C TYR A 7 -58.67 22.12 18.99
N THR A 8 -59.19 21.12 19.70
CA THR A 8 -58.33 20.16 20.41
C THR A 8 -57.60 19.19 19.47
N LEU A 9 -58.17 18.85 18.33
CA LEU A 9 -57.48 18.06 17.28
C LEU A 9 -56.42 18.89 16.53
N LEU A 10 -56.59 20.22 16.41
CA LEU A 10 -55.57 21.10 15.79
C LEU A 10 -54.40 21.40 16.73
N ILE A 11 -54.54 21.23 18.05
CA ILE A 11 -53.49 21.44 19.05
C ILE A 11 -52.70 20.14 19.30
N MET A 12 -53.24 18.96 18.90
CA MET A 12 -52.57 17.66 19.02
C MET A 12 -51.86 17.17 17.77
N PHE A 13 -51.74 17.98 16.73
CA PHE A 13 -50.64 17.78 15.80
C PHE A 13 -49.43 18.51 16.40
N PRO A 14 -48.49 17.80 17.06
CA PRO A 14 -47.14 18.32 17.12
C PRO A 14 -46.76 18.43 15.66
N VAL A 15 -46.55 19.65 15.19
CA VAL A 15 -45.70 19.89 14.02
C VAL A 15 -44.34 19.35 14.44
N VAL A 16 -44.16 18.05 14.26
CA VAL A 16 -42.84 17.49 14.06
C VAL A 16 -42.42 18.12 12.74
N ALA A 17 -41.96 19.36 12.80
CA ALA A 17 -41.05 19.89 11.84
C ALA A 17 -39.79 18.99 12.00
N SER A 18 -39.88 17.76 11.51
CA SER A 18 -38.66 17.03 11.16
C SER A 18 -37.95 17.98 10.20
N ALA A 19 -36.90 18.61 10.70
CA ALA A 19 -35.97 19.33 9.85
C ALA A 19 -35.61 18.34 8.75
N GLN A 20 -36.17 18.57 7.56
CA GLN A 20 -35.99 17.63 6.44
C GLN A 20 -34.49 17.63 6.14
N ILE A 21 -33.82 16.56 6.52
CA ILE A 21 -32.40 16.42 6.33
C ILE A 21 -32.12 16.72 4.85
N ASN A 22 -31.30 17.73 4.57
CA ASN A 22 -30.86 18.02 3.22
C ASN A 22 -29.91 16.90 2.78
N THR A 23 -30.50 15.84 2.23
CA THR A 23 -29.76 14.63 1.82
C THR A 23 -28.67 14.91 0.79
N ASP A 24 -28.84 15.92 -0.08
CA ASP A 24 -27.84 16.26 -1.10
C ASP A 24 -26.59 16.88 -0.44
N ARG A 25 -26.81 17.71 0.61
CA ARG A 25 -25.72 18.25 1.41
C ARG A 25 -25.01 17.14 2.21
N VAL A 26 -25.76 16.26 2.86
CA VAL A 26 -25.19 15.14 3.63
C VAL A 26 -24.40 14.19 2.71
N MET A 27 -24.91 13.94 1.49
CA MET A 27 -24.17 13.19 0.46
C MET A 27 -22.86 13.88 0.08
N ALA A 28 -22.88 15.19 -0.10
CA ALA A 28 -21.65 15.95 -0.44
C ALA A 28 -20.62 15.87 0.69
N ILE A 29 -21.04 16.00 1.95
CA ILE A 29 -20.15 15.88 3.11
C ILE A 29 -19.60 14.45 3.23
N GLY A 30 -20.43 13.42 3.03
CA GLY A 30 -20.01 12.02 3.04
C GLY A 30 -18.95 11.73 1.95
N ARG A 31 -19.10 12.33 0.76
CA ARG A 31 -18.10 12.22 -0.30
C ARG A 31 -16.80 12.99 0.02
N ASN A 32 -16.90 14.14 0.69
CA ASN A 32 -15.72 14.84 1.20
C ASN A 32 -14.94 13.96 2.17
N ALA A 33 -15.64 13.38 3.17
CA ALA A 33 -15.02 12.49 4.13
C ALA A 33 -14.36 11.26 3.46
N LEU A 34 -15.02 10.68 2.45
CA LEU A 34 -14.47 9.59 1.66
C LEU A 34 -13.18 10.00 0.92
N TYR A 35 -13.18 11.20 0.32
CA TYR A 35 -12.03 11.74 -0.39
C TYR A 35 -10.82 11.98 0.53
N PHE A 36 -11.06 12.52 1.73
CA PHE A 36 -10.00 12.74 2.72
C PHE A 36 -9.68 11.48 3.55
N GLU A 37 -10.08 10.31 3.05
CA GLU A 37 -9.80 8.99 3.65
C GLU A 37 -10.40 8.78 5.05
N ASP A 38 -11.36 9.64 5.45
CA ASP A 38 -12.12 9.46 6.68
C ASP A 38 -13.31 8.52 6.43
N TYR A 39 -12.99 7.26 6.20
CA TYR A 39 -13.97 6.24 5.79
C TYR A 39 -15.06 5.99 6.82
N VAL A 40 -14.71 6.04 8.12
CA VAL A 40 -15.67 5.83 9.22
C VAL A 40 -16.70 6.95 9.23
N LEU A 41 -16.26 8.18 9.16
CA LEU A 41 -17.13 9.36 9.10
C LEU A 41 -18.00 9.35 7.82
N SER A 42 -17.42 8.97 6.67
CA SER A 42 -18.17 8.89 5.41
C SER A 42 -19.31 7.87 5.50
N ILE A 43 -19.08 6.70 6.12
CA ILE A 43 -20.10 5.68 6.37
C ILE A 43 -21.25 6.24 7.23
N GLN A 44 -20.94 7.02 8.26
CA GLN A 44 -21.97 7.63 9.12
C GLN A 44 -22.88 8.58 8.32
N TYR A 45 -22.31 9.40 7.45
CA TYR A 45 -23.10 10.29 6.58
C TYR A 45 -23.95 9.50 5.58
N PHE A 46 -23.39 8.48 4.92
CA PHE A 46 -24.20 7.66 4.01
C PHE A 46 -25.29 6.90 4.73
N ASN A 47 -25.08 6.44 5.97
CA ASN A 47 -26.13 5.86 6.82
C ASN A 47 -27.27 6.85 7.07
N GLN A 48 -26.98 8.13 7.34
CA GLN A 48 -28.01 9.16 7.51
C GLN A 48 -28.83 9.34 6.23
N VAL A 49 -28.19 9.37 5.05
CA VAL A 49 -28.89 9.47 3.78
C VAL A 49 -29.76 8.24 3.50
N ILE A 50 -29.21 7.03 3.74
CA ILE A 50 -29.94 5.76 3.57
C ILE A 50 -31.18 5.72 4.47
N ASN A 51 -31.05 6.13 5.73
CA ASN A 51 -32.16 6.17 6.65
C ASN A 51 -33.26 7.16 6.20
N ALA A 52 -32.87 8.30 5.62
CA ALA A 52 -33.81 9.31 5.14
C ALA A 52 -34.43 8.96 3.77
N LYS A 53 -33.63 8.36 2.87
CA LYS A 53 -34.02 8.03 1.49
C LYS A 53 -33.46 6.65 1.07
N PRO A 54 -34.01 5.55 1.57
CA PRO A 54 -33.48 4.19 1.33
C PRO A 54 -33.60 3.72 -0.12
N TYR A 55 -34.30 4.44 -0.98
CA TYR A 55 -34.48 4.12 -2.39
C TYR A 55 -33.36 4.66 -3.29
N LEU A 56 -32.45 5.52 -2.79
CA LEU A 56 -31.33 6.04 -3.56
C LEU A 56 -30.25 4.97 -3.68
N SER A 57 -29.65 4.84 -4.86
CA SER A 57 -28.53 3.92 -5.12
C SER A 57 -27.18 4.47 -4.64
N ASP A 58 -26.95 5.76 -4.86
CA ASP A 58 -25.67 6.40 -4.64
C ASP A 58 -25.10 6.24 -3.22
N PRO A 59 -25.89 6.44 -2.12
CA PRO A 59 -25.32 6.31 -0.79
C PRO A 59 -24.88 4.88 -0.45
N TYR A 60 -25.52 3.87 -1.00
CA TYR A 60 -25.05 2.49 -0.87
C TYR A 60 -23.75 2.27 -1.64
N PHE A 61 -23.66 2.76 -2.87
CA PHE A 61 -22.43 2.67 -3.65
C PHE A 61 -21.23 3.32 -2.94
N TYR A 62 -21.38 4.57 -2.48
CA TYR A 62 -20.29 5.27 -1.79
C TYR A 62 -19.97 4.64 -0.43
N ARG A 63 -20.95 4.09 0.29
CA ARG A 63 -20.70 3.34 1.53
C ARG A 63 -19.95 2.04 1.25
N GLY A 64 -20.29 1.34 0.18
CA GLY A 64 -19.53 0.17 -0.29
C GLY A 64 -18.09 0.50 -0.65
N LEU A 65 -17.87 1.65 -1.29
CA LEU A 65 -16.53 2.15 -1.60
C LEU A 65 -15.72 2.53 -0.34
N ALA A 66 -16.35 3.09 0.68
CA ALA A 66 -15.72 3.35 1.97
C ALA A 66 -15.34 2.04 2.68
N LYS A 67 -16.22 1.05 2.67
CA LYS A 67 -16.00 -0.25 3.30
C LYS A 67 -14.87 -1.04 2.66
N ILE A 68 -14.70 -0.98 1.35
CA ILE A 68 -13.59 -1.67 0.67
C ILE A 68 -12.23 -1.15 1.12
N ASN A 69 -12.13 0.15 1.40
CA ASN A 69 -10.92 0.77 1.93
C ASN A 69 -10.65 0.46 3.41
N LEU A 70 -11.66 -0.07 4.12
CA LEU A 70 -11.55 -0.58 5.48
C LEU A 70 -11.44 -2.12 5.52
N ASP A 71 -11.18 -2.77 4.37
CA ASP A 71 -11.11 -4.23 4.22
C ASP A 71 -12.41 -4.98 4.58
N ASP A 72 -13.54 -4.27 4.71
CA ASP A 72 -14.87 -4.88 4.86
C ASP A 72 -15.43 -5.29 3.49
N PHE A 73 -14.84 -6.33 2.91
CA PHE A 73 -15.21 -6.79 1.57
C PHE A 73 -16.63 -7.36 1.49
N GLN A 74 -17.10 -8.02 2.55
CA GLN A 74 -18.48 -8.54 2.60
C GLN A 74 -19.51 -7.42 2.69
N GLY A 75 -19.25 -6.42 3.52
CA GLY A 75 -20.10 -5.25 3.61
C GLY A 75 -20.10 -4.41 2.33
N ALA A 76 -18.96 -4.33 1.63
CA ALA A 76 -18.85 -3.65 0.35
C ALA A 76 -19.65 -4.38 -0.75
N GLU A 77 -19.55 -5.72 -0.83
CA GLU A 77 -20.33 -6.52 -1.77
C GLU A 77 -21.83 -6.37 -1.55
N SER A 78 -22.27 -6.42 -0.27
CA SER A 78 -23.66 -6.22 0.09
C SER A 78 -24.18 -4.83 -0.32
N ASP A 79 -23.45 -3.77 0.02
CA ASP A 79 -23.84 -2.39 -0.31
C ASP A 79 -23.86 -2.14 -1.82
N CYS A 80 -22.88 -2.62 -2.56
CA CYS A 80 -22.88 -2.52 -4.02
C CYS A 80 -24.04 -3.30 -4.64
N SER A 81 -24.45 -4.44 -4.06
CA SER A 81 -25.62 -5.20 -4.52
C SER A 81 -26.91 -4.42 -4.31
N GLU A 82 -27.07 -3.76 -3.14
CA GLU A 82 -28.18 -2.84 -2.86
C GLU A 82 -28.20 -1.64 -3.83
N ALA A 83 -27.04 -1.10 -4.17
CA ALA A 83 -26.93 -0.02 -5.14
C ALA A 83 -27.38 -0.46 -6.55
N ILE A 84 -26.94 -1.63 -7.00
CA ILE A 84 -27.29 -2.21 -8.30
C ILE A 84 -28.77 -2.56 -8.39
N GLU A 85 -29.35 -3.10 -7.32
CA GLU A 85 -30.79 -3.41 -7.29
C GLU A 85 -31.64 -2.16 -7.49
N ARG A 86 -31.25 -1.03 -6.88
CA ARG A 86 -31.96 0.25 -7.02
C ARG A 86 -31.70 0.93 -8.36
N ASN A 87 -30.48 0.83 -8.87
CA ASN A 87 -30.11 1.41 -10.15
C ASN A 87 -29.08 0.51 -10.87
N PRO A 88 -29.53 -0.37 -11.79
CA PRO A 88 -28.65 -1.25 -12.55
C PRO A 88 -27.67 -0.54 -13.49
N PHE A 89 -27.80 0.78 -13.68
CA PHE A 89 -26.93 1.57 -14.57
C PHE A 89 -25.74 2.19 -13.87
N VAL A 90 -25.55 1.94 -12.58
CA VAL A 90 -24.36 2.40 -11.82
C VAL A 90 -23.19 1.46 -12.12
N VAL A 91 -22.47 1.73 -13.21
CA VAL A 91 -21.34 0.90 -13.69
C VAL A 91 -20.27 0.71 -12.63
N SER A 92 -19.95 1.78 -11.88
CA SER A 92 -18.96 1.75 -10.80
C SER A 92 -19.32 0.79 -9.67
N ALA A 93 -20.61 0.53 -9.42
CA ALA A 93 -21.03 -0.42 -8.38
C ALA A 93 -20.67 -1.86 -8.78
N TYR A 94 -20.76 -2.23 -10.06
CA TYR A 94 -20.26 -3.52 -10.54
C TYR A 94 -18.74 -3.62 -10.40
N GLN A 95 -18.01 -2.55 -10.70
CA GLN A 95 -16.55 -2.54 -10.57
C GLN A 95 -16.10 -2.73 -9.11
N VAL A 96 -16.70 -2.00 -8.18
CA VAL A 96 -16.39 -2.10 -6.75
C VAL A 96 -16.82 -3.45 -6.19
N ARG A 97 -18.00 -3.99 -6.59
CA ARG A 97 -18.45 -5.32 -6.18
C ARG A 97 -17.52 -6.41 -6.72
N GLY A 98 -17.10 -6.29 -7.98
CA GLY A 98 -16.11 -7.18 -8.58
C GLY A 98 -14.80 -7.18 -7.82
N LEU A 99 -14.30 -6.00 -7.42
CA LEU A 99 -13.09 -5.88 -6.61
C LEU A 99 -13.26 -6.52 -5.22
N ALA A 100 -14.39 -6.27 -4.54
CA ALA A 100 -14.72 -6.91 -3.26
C ALA A 100 -14.74 -8.45 -3.38
N ARG A 101 -15.28 -8.97 -4.49
CA ARG A 101 -15.33 -10.41 -4.79
C ARG A 101 -13.95 -11.00 -5.07
N ILE A 102 -13.05 -10.26 -5.71
CA ILE A 102 -11.64 -10.67 -5.89
C ILE A 102 -10.98 -10.89 -4.53
N GLN A 103 -11.12 -9.95 -3.61
CA GLN A 103 -10.54 -10.06 -2.27
C GLN A 103 -11.10 -11.24 -1.46
N GLN A 104 -12.32 -11.66 -1.77
CA GLN A 104 -12.95 -12.84 -1.21
C GLN A 104 -12.65 -14.14 -2.00
N ASN A 105 -11.77 -14.10 -3.01
CA ASN A 105 -11.46 -15.18 -3.93
C ASN A 105 -12.67 -15.67 -4.76
N ASN A 106 -13.74 -14.87 -4.86
CA ASN A 106 -14.88 -15.16 -5.73
C ASN A 106 -14.64 -14.61 -7.13
N PHE A 107 -13.69 -15.22 -7.84
CA PHE A 107 -13.29 -14.76 -9.18
C PHE A 107 -14.40 -14.93 -10.22
N ALA A 108 -15.25 -15.96 -10.09
CA ALA A 108 -16.39 -16.17 -11.01
C ALA A 108 -17.40 -15.02 -10.92
N GLY A 109 -17.82 -14.66 -9.70
CA GLY A 109 -18.73 -13.54 -9.49
C GLY A 109 -18.12 -12.19 -9.90
N ALA A 110 -16.80 -12.03 -9.75
CA ALA A 110 -16.10 -10.82 -10.21
C ALA A 110 -16.13 -10.71 -11.75
N ILE A 111 -15.93 -11.82 -12.48
CA ILE A 111 -16.01 -11.86 -13.96
C ILE A 111 -17.42 -11.49 -14.43
N GLU A 112 -18.48 -11.98 -13.76
CA GLU A 112 -19.85 -11.60 -14.07
C GLU A 112 -20.07 -10.09 -13.93
N ASP A 113 -19.60 -9.49 -12.83
CA ASP A 113 -19.69 -8.05 -12.60
C ASP A 113 -18.91 -7.25 -13.64
N TYR A 114 -17.68 -7.64 -13.94
CA TYR A 114 -16.86 -6.96 -14.94
C TYR A 114 -17.45 -7.12 -16.35
N THR A 115 -18.06 -8.26 -16.67
CA THR A 115 -18.79 -8.44 -17.92
C THR A 115 -19.92 -7.44 -18.03
N LYS A 116 -20.70 -7.25 -16.94
CA LYS A 116 -21.76 -6.24 -16.90
C LYS A 116 -21.22 -4.81 -17.01
N ALA A 117 -20.12 -4.50 -16.32
CA ALA A 117 -19.48 -3.19 -16.44
C ALA A 117 -19.04 -2.87 -17.89
N LEU A 118 -18.50 -3.87 -18.60
CA LEU A 118 -18.07 -3.74 -20.00
C LEU A 118 -19.21 -3.65 -21.02
N GLU A 119 -20.44 -4.06 -20.68
CA GLU A 119 -21.62 -3.79 -21.52
C GLU A 119 -21.91 -2.29 -21.63
N PHE A 120 -21.58 -1.51 -20.57
CA PHE A 120 -21.78 -0.06 -20.50
C PHE A 120 -20.54 0.73 -20.92
N ASP A 121 -19.34 0.26 -20.57
CA ASP A 121 -18.06 0.91 -20.88
C ASP A 121 -17.08 -0.13 -21.45
N PRO A 122 -17.18 -0.45 -22.77
CA PRO A 122 -16.36 -1.46 -23.40
C PRO A 122 -14.86 -1.15 -23.49
N GLU A 123 -14.49 0.13 -23.30
CA GLU A 123 -13.10 0.59 -23.39
C GLU A 123 -12.41 0.74 -22.01
N ASN A 124 -13.05 0.30 -20.93
CA ASN A 124 -12.52 0.44 -19.59
C ASN A 124 -11.30 -0.46 -19.36
N ILE A 125 -10.13 0.16 -19.37
CA ILE A 125 -8.81 -0.49 -19.20
C ILE A 125 -8.74 -1.24 -17.88
N GLY A 126 -9.20 -0.62 -16.77
CA GLY A 126 -9.15 -1.20 -15.43
C GLY A 126 -10.02 -2.46 -15.31
N VAL A 127 -11.19 -2.45 -15.93
CA VAL A 127 -12.11 -3.60 -15.92
C VAL A 127 -11.53 -4.77 -16.72
N TRP A 128 -11.00 -4.52 -17.92
CA TRP A 128 -10.32 -5.56 -18.72
C TRP A 128 -9.12 -6.16 -17.98
N HIS A 129 -8.31 -5.31 -17.33
CA HIS A 129 -7.18 -5.75 -16.52
C HIS A 129 -7.61 -6.71 -15.40
N ASN A 130 -8.58 -6.28 -14.59
CA ASN A 130 -9.07 -7.07 -13.46
C ASN A 130 -9.77 -8.36 -13.90
N MET A 131 -10.49 -8.32 -15.02
CA MET A 131 -11.13 -9.52 -15.59
C MET A 131 -10.10 -10.55 -16.06
N ALA A 132 -9.05 -10.09 -16.75
CA ALA A 132 -7.93 -10.95 -17.13
C ALA A 132 -7.23 -11.57 -15.91
N LEU A 133 -7.01 -10.77 -14.84
CA LEU A 133 -6.45 -11.27 -13.58
C LEU A 133 -7.32 -12.36 -12.95
N CYS A 134 -8.66 -12.17 -12.92
CA CYS A 134 -9.59 -13.17 -12.40
C CYS A 134 -9.50 -14.48 -13.18
N ARG A 135 -9.43 -14.40 -14.53
CA ARG A 135 -9.29 -15.59 -15.38
C ARG A 135 -7.94 -16.29 -15.18
N ILE A 136 -6.86 -15.55 -15.00
CA ILE A 136 -5.54 -16.12 -14.66
C ILE A 136 -5.62 -16.88 -13.33
N ARG A 137 -6.28 -16.33 -12.32
CA ARG A 137 -6.48 -16.99 -11.01
C ARG A 137 -7.34 -18.24 -11.09
N GLN A 138 -8.24 -18.31 -12.05
CA GLN A 138 -9.05 -19.51 -12.37
C GLN A 138 -8.36 -20.49 -13.33
N GLU A 139 -7.13 -20.21 -13.76
CA GLU A 139 -6.39 -20.96 -14.77
C GLU A 139 -7.07 -21.00 -16.16
N ASP A 140 -8.04 -20.09 -16.41
CA ASP A 140 -8.61 -19.88 -17.76
C ASP A 140 -7.65 -19.03 -18.60
N TYR A 141 -6.51 -19.61 -18.96
CA TYR A 141 -5.47 -18.90 -19.71
C TYR A 141 -5.94 -18.47 -21.12
N LYS A 142 -6.85 -19.21 -21.72
CA LYS A 142 -7.38 -18.86 -23.05
C LYS A 142 -8.28 -17.62 -22.96
N GLY A 143 -9.18 -17.58 -21.99
CA GLY A 143 -10.02 -16.41 -21.72
C GLY A 143 -9.20 -15.19 -21.33
N ALA A 144 -8.21 -15.37 -20.45
CA ALA A 144 -7.30 -14.30 -20.02
C ALA A 144 -6.55 -13.69 -21.23
N LYS A 145 -6.03 -14.53 -22.13
CA LYS A 145 -5.34 -14.06 -23.35
C LYS A 145 -6.25 -13.22 -24.23
N ASN A 146 -7.51 -13.66 -24.44
CA ASN A 146 -8.49 -12.91 -25.22
C ASN A 146 -8.79 -11.52 -24.59
N ASP A 147 -8.93 -11.45 -23.27
CA ASP A 147 -9.18 -10.20 -22.57
C ASP A 147 -7.97 -9.26 -22.67
N LEU A 148 -6.75 -9.79 -22.54
CA LEU A 148 -5.51 -9.05 -22.71
C LEU A 148 -5.29 -8.57 -24.15
N ASP A 149 -5.68 -9.37 -25.16
CA ASP A 149 -5.65 -8.96 -26.55
C ASP A 149 -6.57 -7.75 -26.80
N LYS A 150 -7.78 -7.75 -26.20
CA LYS A 150 -8.69 -6.59 -26.27
C LYS A 150 -8.12 -5.39 -25.54
N LEU A 151 -7.56 -5.59 -24.34
CA LEU A 151 -6.93 -4.53 -23.56
C LEU A 151 -5.78 -3.87 -24.33
N ILE A 152 -4.93 -4.65 -24.99
CA ILE A 152 -3.85 -4.16 -25.84
C ILE A 152 -4.37 -3.42 -27.07
N ALA A 153 -5.47 -3.87 -27.66
CA ALA A 153 -6.10 -3.19 -28.80
C ALA A 153 -6.65 -1.80 -28.39
N ILE A 154 -7.25 -1.69 -27.19
CA ILE A 154 -7.76 -0.43 -26.63
C ILE A 154 -6.59 0.48 -26.21
N SER A 155 -5.61 -0.06 -25.53
CA SER A 155 -4.47 0.70 -25.00
C SER A 155 -3.13 0.05 -25.37
N PRO A 156 -2.59 0.32 -26.58
CA PRO A 156 -1.35 -0.31 -27.06
C PRO A 156 -0.08 0.06 -26.28
N ARG A 157 -0.18 1.04 -25.37
CA ARG A 157 0.93 1.47 -24.51
C ARG A 157 0.77 1.03 -23.06
N TYR A 158 -0.23 0.21 -22.74
CA TYR A 158 -0.43 -0.30 -21.39
C TYR A 158 0.51 -1.49 -21.12
N THR A 159 1.67 -1.21 -20.56
CA THR A 159 2.78 -2.16 -20.34
C THR A 159 2.37 -3.41 -19.60
N LYS A 160 1.53 -3.27 -18.54
CA LYS A 160 1.07 -4.40 -17.72
C LYS A 160 0.30 -5.46 -18.51
N ALA A 161 -0.41 -5.07 -19.57
CA ALA A 161 -1.13 -6.03 -20.40
C ALA A 161 -0.18 -6.98 -21.14
N TYR A 162 0.93 -6.47 -21.66
CA TYR A 162 1.97 -7.30 -22.31
C TYR A 162 2.66 -8.20 -21.31
N LEU A 163 2.99 -7.66 -20.10
CA LEU A 163 3.58 -8.48 -19.03
C LEU A 163 2.66 -9.65 -18.67
N MET A 164 1.39 -9.38 -18.36
CA MET A 164 0.42 -10.41 -18.00
C MET A 164 0.20 -11.40 -19.14
N ARG A 165 0.15 -10.95 -20.41
CA ARG A 165 -0.03 -11.86 -21.55
C ARG A 165 1.19 -12.75 -21.76
N GLY A 166 2.39 -12.23 -21.58
CA GLY A 166 3.63 -12.99 -21.57
C GLY A 166 3.65 -14.06 -20.48
N GLU A 167 3.17 -13.75 -19.28
CA GLU A 167 3.04 -14.73 -18.18
C GLU A 167 2.01 -15.81 -18.52
N VAL A 168 0.87 -15.45 -19.12
CA VAL A 168 -0.14 -16.41 -19.61
C VAL A 168 0.47 -17.32 -20.69
N ASP A 169 1.23 -16.77 -21.64
CA ASP A 169 1.91 -17.53 -22.66
C ASP A 169 2.94 -18.53 -22.08
N LEU A 170 3.65 -18.15 -21.01
CA LEU A 170 4.54 -19.07 -20.28
C LEU A 170 3.76 -20.23 -19.64
N LYS A 171 2.58 -19.96 -19.05
CA LYS A 171 1.72 -21.03 -18.51
C LYS A 171 1.24 -21.99 -19.61
N GLN A 172 1.05 -21.47 -20.82
CA GLN A 172 0.72 -22.27 -22.02
C GLN A 172 1.94 -22.88 -22.71
N LYS A 173 3.15 -22.70 -22.18
CA LYS A 173 4.43 -23.18 -22.74
C LYS A 173 4.81 -22.52 -24.08
N ASP A 174 4.20 -21.36 -24.41
CA ASP A 174 4.58 -20.56 -25.58
C ASP A 174 5.65 -19.53 -25.19
N THR A 175 6.88 -20.02 -25.09
CA THR A 175 8.03 -19.19 -24.67
C THR A 175 8.42 -18.11 -25.67
N LEU A 176 8.12 -18.32 -26.97
CA LEU A 176 8.42 -17.33 -28.02
C LEU A 176 7.47 -16.16 -27.98
N ALA A 177 6.16 -16.41 -27.80
CA ALA A 177 5.18 -15.35 -27.61
C ALA A 177 5.47 -14.55 -26.33
N ALA A 178 5.78 -15.22 -25.22
CA ALA A 178 6.14 -14.59 -23.96
C ALA A 178 7.36 -13.67 -24.09
N GLU A 179 8.46 -14.12 -24.74
CA GLU A 179 9.66 -13.29 -24.91
C GLU A 179 9.38 -12.05 -25.77
N LYS A 180 8.52 -12.18 -26.80
CA LYS A 180 8.09 -11.07 -27.64
C LYS A 180 7.29 -10.04 -26.82
N ASP A 181 6.38 -10.49 -25.99
CA ASP A 181 5.55 -9.60 -25.17
C ASP A 181 6.38 -8.89 -24.09
N PHE A 182 7.26 -9.58 -23.38
CA PHE A 182 8.19 -8.93 -22.45
C PHE A 182 9.10 -7.92 -23.17
N GLY A 183 9.58 -8.27 -24.38
CA GLY A 183 10.33 -7.33 -25.21
C GLY A 183 9.54 -6.09 -25.54
N LYS A 184 8.25 -6.25 -25.88
CA LYS A 184 7.35 -5.12 -26.19
C LYS A 184 7.06 -4.25 -24.96
N ALA A 185 6.83 -4.87 -23.81
CA ALA A 185 6.67 -4.16 -22.55
C ALA A 185 7.91 -3.28 -22.23
N ILE A 186 9.12 -3.82 -22.38
CA ILE A 186 10.39 -3.09 -22.18
C ILE A 186 10.56 -1.93 -23.19
N GLU A 187 10.12 -2.09 -24.44
CA GLU A 187 10.14 -1.00 -25.42
C GLU A 187 9.24 0.18 -25.00
N ILE A 188 8.08 -0.12 -24.41
CA ILE A 188 7.12 0.88 -23.98
C ILE A 188 7.58 1.56 -22.68
N ASP A 189 8.00 0.76 -21.69
CA ASP A 189 8.51 1.24 -20.42
C ASP A 189 9.83 0.50 -20.06
N ARG A 190 10.95 1.15 -20.31
CA ARG A 190 12.28 0.64 -19.98
C ARG A 190 12.65 0.74 -18.50
N TYR A 191 11.82 1.41 -17.71
CA TYR A 191 12.06 1.65 -16.29
C TYR A 191 11.29 0.69 -15.38
N ASP A 192 10.49 -0.19 -15.94
CA ASP A 192 9.80 -1.25 -15.20
C ASP A 192 10.75 -2.41 -14.92
N ALA A 193 11.20 -2.52 -13.66
CA ALA A 193 12.13 -3.56 -13.22
C ALA A 193 11.55 -4.98 -13.33
N ASP A 194 10.23 -5.13 -13.10
CA ASP A 194 9.57 -6.43 -13.09
C ASP A 194 9.52 -7.06 -14.47
N THR A 195 9.32 -6.26 -15.50
CA THR A 195 9.35 -6.75 -16.88
C THR A 195 10.74 -7.25 -17.28
N TRP A 196 11.80 -6.55 -16.86
CA TRP A 196 13.17 -7.03 -17.09
C TRP A 196 13.43 -8.34 -16.35
N ALA A 197 13.01 -8.44 -15.09
CA ALA A 197 13.16 -9.65 -14.27
C ALA A 197 12.38 -10.84 -14.87
N SER A 198 11.15 -10.63 -15.33
CA SER A 198 10.31 -11.68 -15.95
C SER A 198 10.96 -12.22 -17.22
N ARG A 199 11.51 -11.35 -18.10
CA ARG A 199 12.25 -11.80 -19.29
C ARG A 199 13.54 -12.51 -18.92
N ALA A 200 14.24 -12.05 -17.89
CA ALA A 200 15.45 -12.69 -17.40
C ALA A 200 15.19 -14.11 -16.89
N ILE A 201 14.09 -14.32 -16.14
CA ILE A 201 13.68 -15.64 -15.65
C ILE A 201 13.36 -16.57 -16.82
N LEU A 202 12.66 -16.09 -17.85
CA LEU A 202 12.40 -16.86 -19.05
C LEU A 202 13.72 -17.29 -19.73
N ARG A 203 14.68 -16.37 -19.89
CA ARG A 203 15.99 -16.66 -20.49
C ARG A 203 16.82 -17.63 -19.64
N LEU A 204 16.70 -17.52 -18.30
CA LEU A 204 17.32 -18.46 -17.37
C LEU A 204 16.76 -19.89 -17.55
N GLN A 205 15.45 -20.03 -17.72
CA GLN A 205 14.81 -21.33 -17.98
C GLN A 205 15.22 -21.90 -19.35
N GLN A 206 15.46 -21.05 -20.33
CA GLN A 206 16.02 -21.41 -21.64
C GLN A 206 17.54 -21.68 -21.62
N GLN A 207 18.19 -21.61 -20.45
CA GLN A 207 19.64 -21.77 -20.26
C GLN A 207 20.49 -20.69 -20.98
N ARG A 208 19.88 -19.56 -21.31
CA ARG A 208 20.54 -18.38 -21.91
C ARG A 208 21.11 -17.51 -20.80
N TYR A 209 22.07 -18.04 -20.05
CA TYR A 209 22.53 -17.46 -18.79
C TYR A 209 23.14 -16.06 -18.93
N LYS A 210 23.86 -15.76 -20.03
CA LYS A 210 24.42 -14.44 -20.27
C LYS A 210 23.35 -13.38 -20.52
N ASP A 211 22.34 -13.73 -21.31
CA ASP A 211 21.25 -12.84 -21.63
C ASP A 211 20.37 -12.60 -20.38
N ALA A 212 20.18 -13.65 -19.57
CA ALA A 212 19.47 -13.56 -18.29
C ALA A 212 20.22 -12.64 -17.31
N GLU A 213 21.53 -12.81 -17.15
CA GLU A 213 22.36 -11.94 -16.30
C GLU A 213 22.25 -10.47 -16.72
N ALA A 214 22.32 -10.18 -18.02
CA ALA A 214 22.21 -8.82 -18.54
C ALA A 214 20.84 -8.18 -18.22
N ASP A 215 19.74 -8.93 -18.36
CA ASP A 215 18.40 -8.45 -18.00
C ASP A 215 18.25 -8.27 -16.46
N PHE A 216 18.77 -9.19 -15.65
CA PHE A 216 18.81 -9.02 -14.20
C PHE A 216 19.62 -7.80 -13.78
N ASP A 217 20.73 -7.51 -14.45
CA ASP A 217 21.51 -6.29 -14.22
C ASP A 217 20.69 -5.03 -14.49
N HIS A 218 19.81 -5.05 -15.50
CA HIS A 218 18.87 -3.95 -15.74
C HIS A 218 17.82 -3.84 -14.65
N ALA A 219 17.19 -4.94 -14.25
CA ALA A 219 16.21 -4.97 -13.17
C ALA A 219 16.81 -4.43 -11.85
N ILE A 220 18.02 -4.88 -11.47
CA ILE A 220 18.69 -4.44 -10.24
C ILE A 220 19.05 -2.96 -10.27
N ARG A 221 19.42 -2.40 -11.43
CA ARG A 221 19.67 -0.95 -11.53
C ARG A 221 18.41 -0.11 -11.32
N LEU A 222 17.25 -0.68 -11.61
CA LEU A 222 15.95 0.00 -11.48
C LEU A 222 15.32 -0.19 -10.10
N SER A 223 15.47 -1.36 -9.51
CA SER A 223 14.98 -1.69 -8.16
C SER A 223 15.96 -2.58 -7.43
N THR A 224 16.34 -2.21 -6.20
CA THR A 224 17.36 -2.91 -5.40
C THR A 224 16.79 -3.74 -4.26
N ARG A 225 15.47 -3.77 -4.06
CA ARG A 225 14.83 -4.40 -2.89
C ARG A 225 14.28 -5.80 -3.12
N ASN A 226 14.31 -6.34 -4.35
CA ASN A 226 13.80 -7.68 -4.63
C ASN A 226 14.92 -8.71 -4.49
N SER A 227 14.96 -9.47 -3.37
CA SER A 227 15.95 -10.51 -3.09
C SER A 227 15.92 -11.63 -4.14
N GLY A 228 14.74 -11.97 -4.71
CA GLY A 228 14.57 -12.98 -5.73
C GLY A 228 15.36 -12.69 -7.02
N VAL A 229 15.45 -11.42 -7.41
CA VAL A 229 16.21 -11.01 -8.58
C VAL A 229 17.71 -11.29 -8.41
N TYR A 230 18.26 -11.03 -7.22
CA TYR A 230 19.66 -11.35 -6.92
C TYR A 230 19.88 -12.86 -6.86
N ILE A 231 18.97 -13.64 -6.25
CA ILE A 231 19.06 -15.11 -6.21
C ILE A 231 19.08 -15.68 -7.63
N ASN A 232 18.23 -15.20 -8.51
CA ASN A 232 18.14 -15.68 -9.89
C ASN A 232 19.33 -15.22 -10.73
N ARG A 233 19.89 -14.02 -10.49
CA ARG A 233 21.15 -13.62 -11.11
C ARG A 233 22.33 -14.46 -10.61
N ALA A 234 22.36 -14.78 -9.32
CA ALA A 234 23.34 -15.71 -8.77
C ALA A 234 23.29 -17.07 -9.47
N LEU A 235 22.10 -17.60 -9.73
CA LEU A 235 21.92 -18.82 -10.48
C LEU A 235 22.44 -18.73 -11.91
N ALA A 236 22.16 -17.61 -12.61
CA ALA A 236 22.72 -17.37 -13.94
C ALA A 236 24.25 -17.33 -13.92
N ARG A 237 24.86 -16.64 -12.95
CA ARG A 237 26.32 -16.57 -12.72
C ARG A 237 26.92 -17.92 -12.36
N TYR A 238 26.25 -18.69 -11.53
CA TYR A 238 26.64 -20.04 -11.16
C TYR A 238 26.83 -20.94 -12.41
N HIS A 239 25.83 -20.95 -13.30
CA HIS A 239 25.91 -21.73 -14.54
C HIS A 239 26.94 -21.22 -15.54
N GLN A 240 27.40 -19.99 -15.39
CA GLN A 240 28.53 -19.43 -16.14
C GLN A 240 29.89 -19.67 -15.45
N ASN A 241 29.92 -20.47 -14.37
CA ASN A 241 31.10 -20.72 -13.53
C ASN A 241 31.65 -19.45 -12.84
N ASN A 242 30.84 -18.38 -12.74
CA ASN A 242 31.19 -17.20 -11.97
C ASN A 242 30.77 -17.38 -10.50
N LEU A 243 31.45 -18.31 -9.79
CA LEU A 243 31.09 -18.70 -8.43
C LEU A 243 31.23 -17.53 -7.43
N ARG A 244 32.21 -16.65 -7.62
CA ARG A 244 32.43 -15.47 -6.77
C ARG A 244 31.29 -14.46 -6.93
N GLY A 245 30.87 -14.18 -8.15
CA GLY A 245 29.72 -13.30 -8.43
C GLY A 245 28.41 -13.87 -7.89
N ALA A 246 28.21 -15.19 -8.03
CA ALA A 246 27.04 -15.87 -7.47
C ALA A 246 27.00 -15.77 -5.94
N MET A 247 28.14 -16.00 -5.25
CA MET A 247 28.22 -15.87 -3.80
C MET A 247 27.86 -14.46 -3.33
N SER A 248 28.42 -13.44 -3.98
CA SER A 248 28.12 -12.04 -3.67
C SER A 248 26.64 -11.71 -3.84
N ASP A 249 25.98 -12.24 -4.88
CA ASP A 249 24.54 -12.00 -5.09
C ASP A 249 23.69 -12.70 -4.02
N TYR A 250 24.03 -13.92 -3.59
CA TYR A 250 23.34 -14.57 -2.48
C TYR A 250 23.53 -13.80 -1.17
N ASP A 251 24.72 -13.27 -0.90
CA ASP A 251 24.94 -12.44 0.30
C ASP A 251 24.08 -11.18 0.27
N ILE A 252 24.03 -10.46 -0.87
CA ILE A 252 23.16 -9.29 -1.04
C ILE A 252 21.69 -9.66 -0.90
N ALA A 253 21.26 -10.77 -1.49
CA ALA A 253 19.88 -11.22 -1.39
C ALA A 253 19.45 -11.48 0.06
N LEU A 254 20.34 -12.07 0.87
CA LEU A 254 20.10 -12.37 2.27
C LEU A 254 20.31 -11.16 3.19
N ASP A 255 21.02 -10.13 2.76
CA ASP A 255 21.03 -8.82 3.42
C ASP A 255 19.70 -8.07 3.21
N ILE A 256 19.05 -8.26 2.04
CA ILE A 256 17.72 -7.68 1.73
C ILE A 256 16.61 -8.45 2.47
N ASP A 257 16.64 -9.78 2.38
CA ASP A 257 15.67 -10.68 3.02
C ASP A 257 16.40 -11.80 3.78
N PRO A 258 16.73 -11.58 5.06
CA PRO A 258 17.44 -12.55 5.88
C PRO A 258 16.69 -13.88 6.09
N ASN A 259 15.37 -13.91 5.85
CA ASN A 259 14.55 -15.09 6.02
C ASN A 259 14.32 -15.87 4.71
N ASN A 260 14.96 -15.47 3.62
CA ASN A 260 14.79 -16.15 2.33
C ASN A 260 15.43 -17.55 2.34
N PHE A 261 14.60 -18.56 2.55
CA PHE A 261 15.09 -19.96 2.65
C PHE A 261 15.71 -20.47 1.34
N ILE A 262 15.24 -20.01 0.16
CA ILE A 262 15.83 -20.37 -1.13
C ILE A 262 17.25 -19.78 -1.26
N GLY A 263 17.42 -18.54 -0.81
CA GLY A 263 18.73 -17.88 -0.76
C GLY A 263 19.71 -18.65 0.12
N HIS A 264 19.31 -19.00 1.35
CA HIS A 264 20.15 -19.83 2.24
C HIS A 264 20.44 -21.21 1.66
N TYR A 265 19.42 -21.89 1.13
CA TYR A 265 19.59 -23.21 0.54
C TYR A 265 20.60 -23.17 -0.63
N ASN A 266 20.42 -22.26 -1.57
CA ASN A 266 21.29 -22.12 -2.72
C ASN A 266 22.72 -21.70 -2.33
N ARG A 267 22.87 -20.76 -1.38
CA ARG A 267 24.17 -20.35 -0.85
C ARG A 267 24.86 -21.52 -0.14
N GLY A 268 24.11 -22.29 0.63
CA GLY A 268 24.61 -23.52 1.29
C GLY A 268 25.17 -24.52 0.28
N LEU A 269 24.46 -24.78 -0.82
CA LEU A 269 24.97 -25.64 -1.90
C LEU A 269 26.24 -25.08 -2.55
N LEU A 270 26.29 -23.77 -2.82
CA LEU A 270 27.46 -23.14 -3.40
C LEU A 270 28.67 -23.18 -2.44
N ARG A 271 28.45 -22.91 -1.13
CA ARG A 271 29.50 -23.02 -0.08
C ARG A 271 30.05 -24.44 0.03
N ALA A 272 29.18 -25.43 -0.01
CA ALA A 272 29.59 -26.83 -0.04
C ALA A 272 30.46 -27.16 -1.25
N GLN A 273 30.11 -26.63 -2.42
CA GLN A 273 30.88 -26.85 -3.66
C GLN A 273 32.29 -26.21 -3.61
N VAL A 274 32.42 -25.07 -2.93
CA VAL A 274 33.73 -24.37 -2.81
C VAL A 274 34.52 -24.81 -1.56
N GLY A 275 34.00 -25.80 -0.79
CA GLY A 275 34.67 -26.38 0.38
C GLY A 275 34.51 -25.57 1.66
N ASP A 276 33.54 -24.64 1.74
CA ASP A 276 33.20 -23.92 2.96
C ASP A 276 32.08 -24.66 3.74
N ASP A 277 32.41 -25.90 4.14
CA ASP A 277 31.43 -26.85 4.69
C ASP A 277 30.77 -26.35 5.97
N ASN A 278 31.50 -25.67 6.85
CA ASN A 278 30.96 -25.20 8.14
C ASN A 278 29.90 -24.10 7.93
N ARG A 279 30.11 -23.16 7.01
CA ARG A 279 29.11 -22.15 6.73
C ARG A 279 27.96 -22.69 5.88
N ALA A 280 28.20 -23.72 5.05
CA ALA A 280 27.15 -24.44 4.35
C ALA A 280 26.21 -25.14 5.34
N ILE A 281 26.76 -25.81 6.39
CA ILE A 281 25.96 -26.40 7.47
C ILE A 281 25.12 -25.36 8.20
N GLN A 282 25.65 -24.13 8.43
CA GLN A 282 24.87 -23.04 9.04
C GLN A 282 23.69 -22.63 8.17
N ASP A 283 23.91 -22.47 6.86
CA ASP A 283 22.83 -22.15 5.92
C ASP A 283 21.74 -23.24 5.91
N PHE A 284 22.12 -24.53 5.89
CA PHE A 284 21.14 -25.61 5.96
C PHE A 284 20.46 -25.71 7.33
N ASN A 285 21.15 -25.39 8.43
CA ASN A 285 20.51 -25.30 9.75
C ASN A 285 19.42 -24.27 9.76
N PHE A 286 19.65 -23.08 9.18
CA PHE A 286 18.65 -22.05 9.05
C PHE A 286 17.42 -22.53 8.25
N VAL A 287 17.65 -23.16 7.10
CA VAL A 287 16.55 -23.71 6.29
C VAL A 287 15.73 -24.74 7.07
N ILE A 288 16.39 -25.63 7.82
CA ILE A 288 15.72 -26.68 8.62
C ILE A 288 14.97 -26.09 9.82
N GLU A 289 15.46 -25.00 10.40
CA GLU A 289 14.76 -24.28 11.47
C GLU A 289 13.48 -23.66 10.97
N MET A 290 13.50 -23.05 9.77
CA MET A 290 12.32 -22.46 9.13
C MET A 290 11.36 -23.51 8.56
N GLU A 291 11.90 -24.58 7.99
CA GLU A 291 11.16 -25.69 7.37
C GLU A 291 11.69 -27.03 7.88
N PRO A 292 11.22 -27.53 9.04
CA PRO A 292 11.70 -28.78 9.62
C PRO A 292 11.52 -30.01 8.74
N ASP A 293 10.61 -29.97 7.79
CA ASP A 293 10.32 -31.06 6.86
C ASP A 293 11.06 -30.91 5.52
N ASN A 294 12.02 -29.98 5.42
CA ASN A 294 12.82 -29.81 4.21
C ASN A 294 13.87 -30.91 4.09
N MET A 295 13.44 -32.08 3.56
CA MET A 295 14.30 -33.24 3.42
C MET A 295 15.55 -33.03 2.55
N MET A 296 15.47 -32.05 1.64
CA MET A 296 16.63 -31.67 0.79
C MET A 296 17.72 -31.01 1.62
N ALA A 297 17.35 -30.06 2.48
CA ALA A 297 18.29 -29.39 3.37
C ALA A 297 18.87 -30.38 4.40
N ILE A 298 18.01 -31.23 4.98
CA ILE A 298 18.45 -32.27 5.92
C ILE A 298 19.44 -33.24 5.27
N PHE A 299 19.17 -33.72 4.05
CA PHE A 299 20.05 -34.61 3.35
C PHE A 299 21.41 -33.96 3.02
N ASN A 300 21.40 -32.74 2.49
CA ASN A 300 22.63 -32.02 2.16
C ASN A 300 23.44 -31.67 3.42
N ARG A 301 22.79 -31.32 4.53
CA ARG A 301 23.46 -31.15 5.81
C ARG A 301 24.09 -32.45 6.27
N GLY A 302 23.38 -33.57 6.15
CA GLY A 302 23.91 -34.91 6.50
C GLY A 302 25.18 -35.24 5.72
N LEU A 303 25.25 -34.92 4.42
CA LEU A 303 26.47 -35.13 3.63
C LEU A 303 27.66 -34.29 4.14
N LEU A 304 27.41 -33.03 4.51
CA LEU A 304 28.47 -32.16 5.05
C LEU A 304 28.90 -32.57 6.46
N LEU A 305 27.96 -32.99 7.31
CA LEU A 305 28.30 -33.54 8.64
C LEU A 305 29.15 -34.81 8.53
N ASP A 306 28.87 -35.70 7.56
CA ASP A 306 29.70 -36.85 7.29
C ASP A 306 31.10 -36.45 6.80
N GLN A 307 31.19 -35.45 5.94
CA GLN A 307 32.44 -34.94 5.41
C GLN A 307 33.31 -34.26 6.47
N THR A 308 32.67 -33.52 7.40
CA THR A 308 33.35 -32.80 8.50
C THR A 308 33.63 -33.65 9.72
N GLY A 309 33.19 -34.92 9.72
CA GLY A 309 33.46 -35.89 10.77
C GLY A 309 32.40 -36.03 11.89
N ASP A 310 31.29 -35.27 11.80
CA ASP A 310 30.13 -35.48 12.68
C ASP A 310 29.25 -36.63 12.14
N TYR A 311 29.78 -37.82 12.23
CA TYR A 311 29.08 -39.02 11.74
C TYR A 311 27.76 -39.31 12.48
N LYS A 312 27.66 -38.91 13.76
CA LYS A 312 26.42 -39.12 14.54
C LYS A 312 25.31 -38.18 14.03
N GLY A 313 25.65 -36.93 13.78
CA GLY A 313 24.76 -35.94 13.16
C GLY A 313 24.31 -36.40 11.78
N ALA A 314 25.25 -36.85 10.95
CA ALA A 314 24.97 -37.37 9.61
C ALA A 314 24.01 -38.58 9.64
N ILE A 315 24.22 -39.56 10.53
CA ILE A 315 23.33 -40.72 10.70
C ILE A 315 21.93 -40.30 11.10
N LYS A 316 21.78 -39.28 11.96
CA LYS A 316 20.50 -38.73 12.35
C LYS A 316 19.77 -38.13 11.15
N ASP A 317 20.46 -37.28 10.38
CA ASP A 317 19.89 -36.63 9.21
C ASP A 317 19.49 -37.65 8.13
N TYR A 318 20.35 -38.57 7.78
CA TYR A 318 20.03 -39.66 6.85
C TYR A 318 18.84 -40.48 7.33
N SER A 319 18.75 -40.78 8.64
CA SER A 319 17.64 -41.53 9.21
C SER A 319 16.32 -40.77 9.06
N THR A 320 16.31 -39.47 9.28
CA THR A 320 15.12 -38.62 9.06
C THR A 320 14.65 -38.72 7.60
N VAL A 321 15.55 -38.59 6.65
CA VAL A 321 15.21 -38.66 5.21
C VAL A 321 14.71 -40.06 4.82
N ILE A 322 15.35 -41.11 5.32
CA ILE A 322 14.95 -42.52 5.03
C ILE A 322 13.60 -42.88 5.65
N ASN A 323 13.28 -42.33 6.80
CA ASN A 323 11.97 -42.55 7.43
C ASN A 323 10.85 -41.93 6.60
N GLU A 324 11.08 -40.76 6.05
CA GLU A 324 10.11 -40.10 5.17
C GLU A 324 10.06 -40.76 3.78
N TYR A 325 11.23 -41.15 3.25
CA TYR A 325 11.36 -41.78 1.93
C TYR A 325 12.05 -43.16 2.04
N PRO A 326 11.31 -44.23 2.44
CA PRO A 326 11.89 -45.57 2.66
C PRO A 326 12.53 -46.23 1.43
N ASN A 327 12.24 -45.73 0.25
CA ASN A 327 12.81 -46.21 -1.03
C ASN A 327 14.04 -45.41 -1.49
N PHE A 328 14.51 -44.42 -0.71
CA PHE A 328 15.69 -43.63 -1.01
C PHE A 328 16.99 -44.40 -0.73
N LEU A 329 17.38 -45.26 -1.64
CA LEU A 329 18.53 -46.18 -1.48
C LEU A 329 19.84 -45.44 -1.21
N LEU A 330 20.05 -44.26 -1.79
CA LEU A 330 21.23 -43.43 -1.59
C LEU A 330 21.38 -43.00 -0.12
N GLY A 331 20.29 -42.70 0.57
CA GLY A 331 20.29 -42.39 1.98
C GLY A 331 20.79 -43.56 2.84
N TYR A 332 20.40 -44.78 2.51
CA TYR A 332 20.91 -45.98 3.19
C TYR A 332 22.41 -46.20 2.92
N GLN A 333 22.90 -45.97 1.69
CA GLN A 333 24.31 -46.08 1.37
C GLN A 333 25.17 -45.10 2.18
N TYR A 334 24.80 -43.84 2.24
CA TYR A 334 25.52 -42.86 3.04
C TYR A 334 25.43 -43.14 4.53
N ARG A 335 24.25 -43.58 5.04
CA ARG A 335 24.10 -43.94 6.43
C ARG A 335 24.96 -45.14 6.80
N ALA A 336 25.03 -46.15 5.95
CA ALA A 336 25.91 -47.31 6.15
C ALA A 336 27.39 -46.91 6.26
N GLN A 337 27.85 -46.03 5.35
CA GLN A 337 29.21 -45.50 5.38
C GLN A 337 29.50 -44.75 6.68
N ALA A 338 28.61 -43.85 7.10
CA ALA A 338 28.75 -43.13 8.37
C ALA A 338 28.72 -44.04 9.59
N ARG A 339 27.87 -45.11 9.61
CA ARG A 339 27.82 -46.13 10.66
C ARG A 339 29.12 -46.93 10.76
N ARG A 340 29.73 -47.27 9.63
CA ARG A 340 31.05 -47.96 9.65
C ARG A 340 32.13 -47.10 10.30
N LYS A 341 32.13 -45.79 10.03
CA LYS A 341 33.09 -44.83 10.61
C LYS A 341 33.00 -44.73 12.14
N ILE A 342 31.81 -44.94 12.70
CA ILE A 342 31.61 -44.96 14.17
C ILE A 342 31.65 -46.38 14.80
N GLY A 343 31.91 -47.42 14.00
CA GLY A 343 31.99 -48.81 14.47
C GLY A 343 30.64 -49.54 14.60
N ASP A 344 29.52 -48.95 14.14
CA ASP A 344 28.22 -49.63 14.08
C ASP A 344 28.14 -50.54 12.85
N VAL A 345 28.87 -51.65 12.90
CA VAL A 345 28.95 -52.63 11.81
C VAL A 345 27.60 -53.27 11.54
N LYS A 346 26.86 -53.64 12.60
CA LYS A 346 25.54 -54.30 12.44
C LYS A 346 24.54 -53.41 11.76
N GLY A 347 24.48 -52.12 12.13
CA GLY A 347 23.60 -51.15 11.50
C GLY A 347 24.01 -50.87 10.04
N ALA A 348 25.31 -50.81 9.74
CA ALA A 348 25.82 -50.67 8.40
C ALA A 348 25.44 -51.83 7.48
N ASP A 349 25.68 -53.06 7.94
CA ASP A 349 25.34 -54.30 7.19
C ASP A 349 23.83 -54.39 6.89
N ALA A 350 22.97 -53.97 7.83
CA ALA A 350 21.52 -53.93 7.62
C ALA A 350 21.12 -52.92 6.52
N ASP A 351 21.74 -51.74 6.49
CA ASP A 351 21.50 -50.71 5.45
C ASP A 351 21.98 -51.19 4.07
N GLU A 352 23.19 -51.77 4.01
CA GLU A 352 23.80 -52.35 2.78
C GLU A 352 22.96 -53.49 2.25
N PHE A 353 22.46 -54.39 3.13
CA PHE A 353 21.57 -55.47 2.73
C PHE A 353 20.29 -54.93 2.09
N LYS A 354 19.71 -53.84 2.62
CA LYS A 354 18.54 -53.26 2.04
C LYS A 354 18.81 -52.70 0.64
N VAL A 355 19.95 -52.05 0.43
CA VAL A 355 20.39 -51.58 -0.89
C VAL A 355 20.58 -52.73 -1.87
N LEU A 356 21.30 -53.78 -1.45
CA LEU A 356 21.56 -54.94 -2.27
C LEU A 356 20.25 -55.65 -2.67
N LYS A 357 19.34 -55.84 -1.69
CA LYS A 357 18.02 -56.44 -1.96
C LYS A 357 17.27 -55.64 -3.02
N ALA A 358 17.19 -54.32 -2.90
CA ALA A 358 16.49 -53.46 -3.87
C ALA A 358 17.13 -53.52 -5.26
N GLN A 359 18.45 -53.67 -5.37
CA GLN A 359 19.17 -53.85 -6.63
C GLN A 359 18.82 -55.21 -7.28
N LEU A 360 18.76 -56.28 -6.49
CA LEU A 360 18.37 -57.61 -6.95
C LEU A 360 16.90 -57.64 -7.41
N ASP A 361 16.00 -57.03 -6.61
CA ASP A 361 14.58 -56.92 -6.98
C ASP A 361 14.40 -56.17 -8.32
N LYS A 362 15.17 -55.11 -8.55
CA LYS A 362 15.18 -54.37 -9.82
C LYS A 362 15.69 -55.22 -10.99
N GLN A 363 16.74 -56.05 -10.76
CA GLN A 363 17.24 -56.97 -11.79
C GLN A 363 16.22 -58.05 -12.12
N ASN A 364 15.39 -58.45 -11.15
CA ASN A 364 14.33 -59.42 -11.31
C ASN A 364 12.99 -58.84 -11.86
N GLY A 365 13.02 -57.54 -12.29
CA GLY A 365 11.87 -56.89 -12.90
C GLY A 365 10.84 -56.32 -11.90
N VAL A 366 11.16 -56.34 -10.61
CA VAL A 366 10.35 -55.70 -9.57
C VAL A 366 10.87 -54.30 -9.36
N ASP A 367 10.22 -53.29 -9.93
CA ASP A 367 10.60 -51.88 -9.75
C ASP A 367 9.76 -51.27 -8.61
N PRO A 368 10.32 -51.06 -7.41
CA PRO A 368 9.62 -50.45 -6.30
C PRO A 368 9.25 -48.97 -6.52
N ASN A 369 9.83 -48.33 -7.53
CA ASN A 369 9.60 -46.89 -7.83
C ASN A 369 8.52 -46.64 -8.89
N LYS A 370 7.88 -47.68 -9.43
CA LYS A 370 6.83 -47.53 -10.47
C LYS A 370 5.56 -46.81 -9.98
N GLN A 371 5.39 -46.66 -8.66
CA GLN A 371 4.23 -45.98 -8.06
C GLN A 371 4.47 -44.49 -7.72
N THR A 372 5.69 -43.97 -7.85
CA THR A 372 6.01 -42.58 -7.45
C THR A 372 6.28 -41.63 -8.61
N ALA A 373 6.20 -42.12 -9.87
CA ALA A 373 6.57 -41.31 -11.04
C ALA A 373 5.48 -40.37 -11.58
N ASP A 374 4.26 -40.42 -11.01
CA ASP A 374 3.08 -39.82 -11.69
C ASP A 374 2.67 -38.42 -11.19
N ASN A 375 3.48 -37.72 -10.38
CA ASN A 375 3.09 -36.39 -9.86
C ASN A 375 4.23 -35.35 -9.92
N THR A 376 4.96 -35.24 -11.03
CA THR A 376 6.14 -34.35 -11.12
C THR A 376 5.93 -33.02 -11.84
N GLU A 377 4.70 -32.59 -12.13
CA GLU A 377 4.50 -31.36 -12.94
C GLU A 377 4.17 -30.07 -12.14
N ASN A 378 3.97 -30.09 -10.82
CA ASN A 378 3.40 -28.94 -10.10
C ASN A 378 4.23 -28.34 -8.95
N ASN A 379 5.55 -28.43 -8.93
CA ASN A 379 6.35 -27.78 -7.88
C ASN A 379 7.22 -26.63 -8.42
N LYS A 380 6.62 -25.49 -8.68
CA LYS A 380 7.33 -24.23 -8.98
C LYS A 380 7.56 -23.36 -7.74
N THR A 381 6.76 -23.52 -6.69
CA THR A 381 6.97 -22.90 -5.37
C THR A 381 7.20 -24.01 -4.35
N ARG A 382 8.44 -24.13 -3.87
CA ARG A 382 8.81 -25.19 -2.94
C ARG A 382 8.43 -24.84 -1.50
N LYS A 383 7.13 -24.75 -1.22
CA LYS A 383 6.61 -24.70 0.16
C LYS A 383 6.58 -26.08 0.84
N LYS A 384 6.92 -27.16 0.12
CA LYS A 384 7.04 -28.53 0.64
C LYS A 384 8.24 -29.21 0.00
N SER A 385 8.86 -30.15 0.75
CA SER A 385 9.98 -30.94 0.25
C SER A 385 9.67 -31.58 -1.10
N ASP A 386 10.59 -31.41 -2.05
CA ASP A 386 10.49 -32.02 -3.37
C ASP A 386 10.57 -33.54 -3.20
N LYS A 387 9.53 -34.24 -3.63
CA LYS A 387 9.50 -35.70 -3.61
C LYS A 387 10.47 -36.34 -4.60
N ASN A 388 10.97 -35.57 -5.56
CA ASN A 388 11.97 -36.03 -6.52
C ASN A 388 13.39 -35.86 -5.97
N MET A 389 13.92 -36.88 -5.36
CA MET A 389 15.23 -36.90 -4.72
C MET A 389 16.39 -36.61 -5.67
N ASN A 390 16.20 -36.69 -6.99
CA ASN A 390 17.21 -36.29 -7.98
C ASN A 390 17.48 -34.77 -8.01
N ASN A 391 16.56 -33.99 -7.42
CA ASN A 391 16.68 -32.56 -7.34
C ASN A 391 17.38 -32.05 -6.07
N TYR A 392 17.73 -32.95 -5.11
CA TYR A 392 18.27 -32.56 -3.81
C TYR A 392 19.62 -31.81 -3.86
N ARG A 393 20.35 -31.92 -4.94
CA ARG A 393 21.61 -31.20 -5.17
C ARG A 393 21.50 -30.07 -6.21
N LYS A 394 20.29 -29.73 -6.66
CA LYS A 394 20.09 -28.69 -7.65
C LYS A 394 19.77 -27.36 -6.96
N ILE A 395 20.40 -26.28 -7.46
CA ILE A 395 20.06 -24.92 -7.10
C ILE A 395 18.66 -24.57 -7.61
N VAL A 396 17.92 -23.79 -6.84
CA VAL A 396 16.50 -23.48 -7.04
C VAL A 396 16.32 -22.09 -7.58
N VAL A 397 15.39 -21.91 -8.52
CA VAL A 397 14.93 -20.60 -9.00
C VAL A 397 14.05 -19.97 -7.91
N ALA A 398 14.29 -18.71 -7.57
CA ALA A 398 13.43 -17.96 -6.67
C ALA A 398 12.23 -17.37 -7.44
N ASP A 399 11.08 -17.29 -6.76
CA ASP A 399 9.94 -16.57 -7.28
C ASP A 399 10.24 -15.06 -7.29
N ASN A 400 9.63 -14.34 -8.25
CA ASN A 400 9.81 -12.89 -8.39
C ASN A 400 8.75 -12.12 -7.57
N GLU A 401 8.11 -12.79 -6.60
CA GLU A 401 7.16 -12.12 -5.72
C GLU A 401 7.94 -11.20 -4.77
N GLU A 402 7.57 -9.92 -4.75
CA GLU A 402 7.96 -9.03 -3.65
C GLU A 402 7.41 -9.63 -2.36
N GLY A 403 8.28 -9.97 -1.43
CA GLY A 403 7.86 -10.45 -0.11
C GLY A 403 6.97 -9.38 0.51
N GLU A 404 5.81 -9.77 1.05
CA GLU A 404 4.99 -8.88 1.87
C GLU A 404 5.92 -8.12 2.82
N GLU A 405 5.80 -6.80 2.84
CA GLU A 405 6.60 -5.91 3.71
C GLU A 405 6.33 -6.24 5.19
N LYS A 406 6.94 -7.31 5.69
CA LYS A 406 6.91 -7.67 7.13
C LYS A 406 7.97 -6.96 7.96
N TYR A 407 8.82 -6.14 7.35
CA TYR A 407 9.89 -5.43 8.05
C TYR A 407 9.81 -3.93 7.80
N LYS A 408 9.33 -3.18 8.80
CA LYS A 408 9.75 -1.80 8.99
C LYS A 408 11.25 -1.85 9.31
N SER A 409 12.07 -1.65 8.30
CA SER A 409 13.51 -1.56 8.51
C SER A 409 13.81 -0.22 9.19
N ASP A 410 14.25 -0.27 10.44
CA ASP A 410 14.87 0.87 11.14
C ASP A 410 16.28 1.21 10.59
N TYR A 411 16.61 0.74 9.39
CA TYR A 411 17.90 0.99 8.78
C TYR A 411 17.96 2.41 8.22
N ARG A 412 18.64 3.28 8.95
CA ARG A 412 19.12 4.61 8.50
C ARG A 412 20.20 4.41 7.41
N GLY A 413 19.80 4.26 6.17
CA GLY A 413 20.76 4.18 5.07
C GLY A 413 20.12 4.39 3.71
N ARG A 414 20.38 5.55 3.08
CA ARG A 414 20.14 5.96 1.70
C ARG A 414 18.74 5.60 1.17
N VAL A 415 17.86 6.56 1.12
CA VAL A 415 16.62 6.49 0.34
C VAL A 415 16.98 6.11 -1.10
N GLN A 416 16.71 4.86 -1.48
CA GLN A 416 16.95 4.34 -2.83
C GLN A 416 15.65 4.24 -3.65
N ASP A 417 14.52 4.62 -3.06
CA ASP A 417 13.25 4.66 -3.76
C ASP A 417 13.24 5.89 -4.68
N LYS A 418 13.39 5.64 -5.99
CA LYS A 418 13.36 6.71 -7.00
C LYS A 418 11.96 7.22 -7.31
N ASN A 419 10.93 6.57 -6.78
CA ASN A 419 9.52 6.92 -6.99
C ASN A 419 8.88 7.58 -5.77
N VAL A 420 9.66 8.10 -4.83
CA VAL A 420 9.11 8.91 -3.74
C VAL A 420 8.53 10.20 -4.33
N ASN A 421 7.22 10.28 -4.38
CA ASN A 421 6.53 11.54 -4.62
C ASN A 421 6.77 12.45 -3.40
N ILE A 422 7.72 13.37 -3.55
CA ILE A 422 7.98 14.36 -2.50
C ILE A 422 6.85 15.38 -2.53
N VAL A 423 5.96 15.28 -1.55
CA VAL A 423 4.82 16.19 -1.40
C VAL A 423 5.22 17.33 -0.44
N PRO A 424 4.86 18.58 -0.71
CA PRO A 424 5.03 19.68 0.25
C PRO A 424 4.33 19.36 1.57
N GLN A 425 4.93 19.83 2.70
CA GLN A 425 4.29 19.71 4.00
C GLN A 425 2.98 20.50 4.04
N PRO A 426 1.90 19.97 4.67
CA PRO A 426 0.57 20.56 4.64
C PRO A 426 0.50 21.92 5.38
N MET A 427 -0.62 22.63 5.16
CA MET A 427 -0.91 23.90 5.83
C MET A 427 -1.30 23.68 7.29
N PHE A 428 -0.98 24.64 8.14
CA PHE A 428 -1.40 24.65 9.55
C PHE A 428 -2.85 25.11 9.70
N VAL A 429 -3.49 24.60 10.75
CA VAL A 429 -4.86 24.93 11.17
C VAL A 429 -4.91 25.12 12.69
N LEU A 430 -5.91 25.86 13.16
CA LEU A 430 -6.31 25.90 14.55
C LEU A 430 -7.45 24.89 14.76
N THR A 431 -7.29 23.95 15.68
CA THR A 431 -8.26 22.87 15.89
C THR A 431 -8.24 22.37 17.33
N TYR A 432 -9.24 21.56 17.70
CA TYR A 432 -9.27 20.78 18.94
C TYR A 432 -8.72 19.37 18.78
N TYR A 433 -8.24 19.03 17.59
CA TYR A 433 -7.76 17.70 17.30
C TYR A 433 -6.49 17.39 18.10
N GLU A 434 -6.51 16.35 18.93
CA GLU A 434 -5.35 15.79 19.62
C GLU A 434 -5.05 14.41 19.05
N LYS A 435 -3.91 14.27 18.39
CA LYS A 435 -3.40 12.97 17.99
C LYS A 435 -2.75 12.31 19.19
N HIS A 436 -3.24 11.16 19.61
CA HIS A 436 -2.59 10.33 20.62
C HIS A 436 -1.44 9.54 19.98
N ASP A 437 -0.27 10.17 19.88
CA ASP A 437 0.98 9.49 19.53
C ASP A 437 1.83 9.31 20.80
N ASP A 438 2.50 8.15 20.93
CA ASP A 438 3.47 7.85 21.99
C ASP A 438 4.74 8.72 21.90
N VAL A 439 4.91 9.47 20.82
CA VAL A 439 6.05 10.38 20.60
C VAL A 439 5.63 11.79 20.94
N LYS A 440 6.20 12.36 22.00
CA LYS A 440 6.03 13.78 22.34
C LYS A 440 6.65 14.64 21.25
N ARG A 441 5.83 15.24 20.40
CA ARG A 441 6.26 16.22 19.40
C ARG A 441 6.30 17.62 20.01
N GLN A 442 7.07 18.51 19.37
CA GLN A 442 7.14 19.90 19.78
C GLN A 442 5.75 20.54 19.63
N VAL A 443 5.19 21.03 20.73
CA VAL A 443 3.90 21.75 20.73
C VAL A 443 4.10 23.11 20.06
N ASN A 444 3.38 23.35 18.97
CA ASN A 444 3.37 24.65 18.30
C ASN A 444 2.76 25.70 19.24
N TYR A 445 3.51 26.74 19.53
CA TYR A 445 3.14 27.76 20.52
C TYR A 445 2.91 29.12 19.87
N TYR A 446 1.82 29.77 20.23
CA TYR A 446 1.60 31.20 19.97
C TYR A 446 0.87 31.84 21.13
N LYS A 447 1.42 32.96 21.64
CA LYS A 447 0.98 33.61 22.87
C LYS A 447 -0.52 33.94 22.89
N PHE A 448 -1.07 34.44 21.78
CA PHE A 448 -2.49 34.76 21.69
C PHE A 448 -3.37 33.53 21.86
N ILE A 449 -3.03 32.44 21.18
CA ILE A 449 -3.78 31.17 21.25
C ILE A 449 -3.74 30.62 22.70
N GLU A 450 -2.59 30.67 23.36
CA GLU A 450 -2.48 30.25 24.76
C GLU A 450 -3.28 31.13 25.69
N THR A 451 -3.34 32.46 25.45
CA THR A 451 -4.20 33.36 26.19
C THR A 451 -5.67 33.00 26.02
N LEU A 452 -6.12 32.71 24.80
CA LEU A 452 -7.49 32.28 24.50
C LEU A 452 -7.84 30.97 25.22
N ASN A 453 -6.91 30.00 25.20
CA ASN A 453 -7.04 28.73 25.94
C ASN A 453 -7.22 28.96 27.46
N ASN A 454 -6.43 29.87 28.03
CA ASN A 454 -6.49 30.19 29.47
C ASN A 454 -7.79 30.88 29.89
N GLN A 455 -8.44 31.61 28.97
CA GLN A 455 -9.77 32.21 29.18
C GLN A 455 -10.90 31.21 29.21
N LYS A 456 -10.67 29.97 28.71
CA LYS A 456 -11.68 28.87 28.65
C LYS A 456 -13.01 29.27 27.98
N VAL A 457 -12.94 30.14 26.98
CA VAL A 457 -14.13 30.60 26.22
C VAL A 457 -14.54 29.62 25.12
N LEU A 458 -13.68 28.64 24.83
CA LEU A 458 -13.93 27.58 23.86
C LEU A 458 -14.17 26.24 24.58
N PRO A 459 -14.93 25.31 24.01
CA PRO A 459 -15.24 24.02 24.62
C PRO A 459 -14.02 23.08 24.76
N GLY A 460 -13.00 23.27 23.95
CA GLY A 460 -11.76 22.49 23.96
C GLY A 460 -10.51 23.35 23.92
N ARG A 461 -9.35 22.74 24.16
CA ARG A 461 -8.06 23.42 23.99
C ARG A 461 -7.75 23.57 22.53
N LEU A 462 -7.51 24.80 22.08
CA LEU A 462 -7.13 25.11 20.72
C LEU A 462 -5.63 24.84 20.54
N ILE A 463 -5.29 24.04 19.52
CA ILE A 463 -3.91 23.73 19.12
C ILE A 463 -3.64 24.21 17.71
N ILE A 464 -2.36 24.42 17.40
CA ILE A 464 -1.88 24.76 16.06
C ILE A 464 -1.21 23.50 15.50
N THR A 465 -1.74 22.93 14.44
CA THR A 465 -1.21 21.70 13.83
C THR A 465 -1.36 21.70 12.32
N ASN A 466 -0.53 20.96 11.62
CA ASN A 466 -0.69 20.58 10.22
C ASN A 466 -0.93 19.07 10.06
N GLU A 467 -1.14 18.38 11.19
CA GLU A 467 -1.44 16.95 11.22
C GLU A 467 -2.95 16.74 11.18
N GLU A 468 -3.36 15.80 10.37
CA GLU A 468 -4.74 15.33 10.27
C GLU A 468 -4.76 13.82 10.45
N ALA A 469 -5.77 13.32 11.12
CA ALA A 469 -6.05 11.89 11.18
C ALA A 469 -7.56 11.67 11.11
N PRO A 470 -8.01 10.56 10.55
CA PRO A 470 -9.41 10.18 10.53
C PRO A 470 -9.99 10.14 11.94
N LEU A 471 -11.23 10.61 12.08
CA LEU A 471 -11.95 10.55 13.35
C LEU A 471 -12.38 9.11 13.64
N THR A 472 -12.26 8.70 14.90
CA THR A 472 -12.93 7.49 15.37
C THR A 472 -14.46 7.75 15.49
N GLU A 473 -15.25 6.69 15.53
CA GLU A 473 -16.70 6.80 15.70
C GLU A 473 -17.10 7.58 16.97
N GLU A 474 -16.36 7.36 18.07
CA GLU A 474 -16.56 8.07 19.32
C GLU A 474 -16.26 9.56 19.19
N GLN A 475 -15.14 9.92 18.53
CA GLN A 475 -14.76 11.32 18.29
C GLN A 475 -15.78 12.02 17.40
N ALA A 476 -16.19 11.40 16.29
CA ALA A 476 -17.20 11.95 15.39
C ALA A 476 -18.52 12.21 16.14
N THR A 477 -18.97 11.27 16.98
CA THR A 477 -20.17 11.44 17.81
C THR A 477 -20.05 12.62 18.78
N LYS A 478 -18.89 12.81 19.41
CA LYS A 478 -18.64 13.95 20.31
C LYS A 478 -18.70 15.29 19.55
N HIS A 479 -18.14 15.37 18.35
CA HIS A 479 -18.18 16.61 17.55
C HIS A 479 -19.59 16.92 17.06
N PHE A 480 -20.39 15.92 16.67
CA PHE A 480 -21.81 16.15 16.36
C PHE A 480 -22.61 16.66 17.56
N ALA A 481 -22.41 16.10 18.75
CA ALA A 481 -23.05 16.57 19.97
C ALA A 481 -22.61 18.01 20.31
N SER A 482 -21.33 18.35 20.14
CA SER A 482 -20.80 19.72 20.32
C SER A 482 -21.45 20.70 19.33
N ILE A 483 -21.63 20.31 18.05
CA ILE A 483 -22.33 21.14 17.04
C ILE A 483 -23.75 21.46 17.50
N ASP A 484 -24.49 20.48 18.03
CA ASP A 484 -25.86 20.70 18.53
C ASP A 484 -25.85 21.63 19.74
N GLU A 485 -24.95 21.47 20.69
CA GLU A 485 -24.79 22.32 21.87
C GLU A 485 -24.46 23.76 21.48
N GLN A 486 -23.44 23.97 20.60
CA GLN A 486 -23.07 25.29 20.12
C GLN A 486 -24.19 25.93 19.28
N THR A 487 -24.98 25.14 18.56
CA THR A 487 -26.16 25.63 17.82
C THR A 487 -27.20 26.20 18.77
N ALA A 488 -27.52 25.51 19.86
CA ALA A 488 -28.44 26.01 20.89
C ALA A 488 -27.83 27.28 21.56
N ALA A 489 -26.55 27.30 21.84
CA ALA A 489 -25.88 28.45 22.46
C ALA A 489 -25.85 29.68 21.54
N ILE A 490 -25.69 29.51 20.21
CA ILE A 490 -25.75 30.61 19.23
C ILE A 490 -27.17 31.16 19.06
N VAL A 491 -28.18 30.30 19.18
CA VAL A 491 -29.60 30.78 19.19
C VAL A 491 -29.85 31.68 20.40
N ALA A 492 -29.28 31.36 21.58
CA ALA A 492 -29.43 32.15 22.81
C ALA A 492 -28.60 33.47 22.74
N ASP A 493 -27.43 33.45 22.13
CA ASP A 493 -26.58 34.62 21.95
C ASP A 493 -25.98 34.65 20.53
N PRO A 494 -26.69 35.25 19.56
CA PRO A 494 -26.26 35.24 18.17
C PRO A 494 -24.97 36.03 17.85
N ASN A 495 -24.53 36.90 18.77
CA ASN A 495 -23.37 37.77 18.58
C ASN A 495 -22.11 37.26 19.27
N ASP A 496 -22.13 36.09 19.87
CA ASP A 496 -20.95 35.47 20.48
C ASP A 496 -20.06 34.86 19.39
N VAL A 497 -18.94 35.53 19.12
CA VAL A 497 -17.92 35.11 18.13
C VAL A 497 -17.29 33.76 18.51
N ASN A 498 -17.03 33.54 19.82
CA ASN A 498 -16.36 32.34 20.28
C ASN A 498 -17.20 31.07 20.03
N LYS A 499 -18.53 31.16 20.21
CA LYS A 499 -19.45 30.05 19.92
C LYS A 499 -19.50 29.70 18.45
N ARG A 500 -19.54 30.72 17.56
CA ARG A 500 -19.48 30.50 16.11
C ARG A 500 -18.15 29.91 15.68
N PHE A 501 -17.04 30.46 16.24
CA PHE A 501 -15.73 29.93 15.95
C PHE A 501 -15.59 28.48 16.45
N ALA A 502 -16.04 28.16 17.67
CA ALA A 502 -16.06 26.81 18.21
C ALA A 502 -16.85 25.84 17.31
N ARG A 503 -18.07 26.20 16.90
CA ARG A 503 -18.88 25.35 16.02
C ARG A 503 -18.23 25.18 14.65
N SER A 504 -17.55 26.20 14.13
CA SER A 504 -16.79 26.08 12.88
C SER A 504 -15.65 25.08 12.94
N LEU A 505 -15.00 24.95 14.11
CA LEU A 505 -13.96 23.94 14.33
C LEU A 505 -14.54 22.52 14.33
N ASP A 506 -15.69 22.33 14.98
CA ASP A 506 -16.38 21.05 14.95
C ASP A 506 -16.86 20.70 13.53
N PHE A 507 -17.45 21.65 12.79
CA PHE A 507 -17.81 21.47 11.39
C PHE A 507 -16.60 21.13 10.51
N TYR A 508 -15.44 21.74 10.76
CA TYR A 508 -14.21 21.42 10.06
C TYR A 508 -13.78 19.97 10.32
N LEU A 509 -13.81 19.52 11.59
CA LEU A 509 -13.42 18.16 11.98
C LEU A 509 -14.36 17.10 11.38
N VAL A 510 -15.67 17.39 11.33
CA VAL A 510 -16.63 16.48 10.64
C VAL A 510 -16.73 16.77 9.13
N GLN A 511 -15.83 17.57 8.57
CA GLN A 511 -15.66 17.85 7.13
C GLN A 511 -16.88 18.52 6.45
N ASP A 512 -17.78 19.15 7.22
CA ASP A 512 -18.80 20.06 6.69
C ASP A 512 -18.22 21.46 6.45
N PHE A 513 -17.35 21.56 5.43
CA PHE A 513 -16.64 22.80 5.12
C PHE A 513 -17.56 23.98 4.79
N ALA A 514 -18.74 23.69 4.22
CA ALA A 514 -19.70 24.74 3.88
C ALA A 514 -20.26 25.43 5.13
N SER A 515 -20.69 24.64 6.14
CA SER A 515 -21.17 25.17 7.43
C SER A 515 -20.05 25.86 8.19
N ALA A 516 -18.83 25.30 8.17
CA ALA A 516 -17.68 25.93 8.80
C ALA A 516 -17.40 27.32 8.22
N ILE A 517 -17.38 27.46 6.89
CA ILE A 517 -17.18 28.75 6.21
C ILE A 517 -18.30 29.74 6.52
N GLU A 518 -19.56 29.27 6.61
CA GLU A 518 -20.71 30.12 6.94
C GLU A 518 -20.56 30.71 8.35
N ASP A 519 -20.23 29.89 9.35
CA ASP A 519 -19.98 30.36 10.72
C ASP A 519 -18.81 31.34 10.79
N LEU A 520 -17.70 31.08 10.08
CA LEU A 520 -16.55 31.97 10.03
C LEU A 520 -16.89 33.30 9.34
N ASN A 521 -17.76 33.30 8.30
CA ASN A 521 -18.23 34.52 7.66
C ASN A 521 -19.06 35.36 8.65
N GLN A 522 -19.96 34.73 9.43
CA GLN A 522 -20.75 35.42 10.44
C GLN A 522 -19.88 35.94 11.58
N ALA A 523 -18.89 35.14 12.02
CA ALA A 523 -17.93 35.55 13.03
C ALA A 523 -17.14 36.82 12.63
N ILE A 524 -16.73 36.92 11.35
CA ILE A 524 -16.05 38.11 10.81
C ILE A 524 -16.94 39.35 10.80
N ILE A 525 -18.26 39.20 10.50
CA ILE A 525 -19.21 40.30 10.52
C ILE A 525 -19.37 40.85 11.96
N ILE A 526 -19.29 39.98 12.97
CA ILE A 526 -19.42 40.35 14.37
C ILE A 526 -18.13 40.99 14.89
N GLU A 527 -16.97 40.37 14.59
CA GLU A 527 -15.67 40.83 15.05
C GLU A 527 -14.58 40.65 13.97
N ASP A 528 -14.27 41.72 13.25
CA ASP A 528 -13.36 41.71 12.09
C ASP A 528 -11.87 41.70 12.47
N HIS A 529 -11.53 41.80 13.78
CA HIS A 529 -10.16 41.81 14.27
C HIS A 529 -9.73 40.46 14.86
N PHE A 530 -10.61 39.48 14.94
CA PHE A 530 -10.32 38.15 15.47
C PHE A 530 -9.65 37.28 14.39
N PHE A 531 -8.31 37.40 14.28
CA PHE A 531 -7.53 36.76 13.20
C PHE A 531 -7.72 35.23 13.08
N PRO A 532 -8.00 34.43 14.16
CA PRO A 532 -8.20 32.99 14.04
C PRO A 532 -9.29 32.59 13.03
N VAL A 533 -10.34 33.41 12.88
CA VAL A 533 -11.43 33.10 11.93
C VAL A 533 -10.96 33.21 10.47
N TYR A 534 -10.12 34.17 10.15
CA TYR A 534 -9.54 34.29 8.80
C TYR A 534 -8.55 33.17 8.52
N PHE A 535 -7.74 32.81 9.50
CA PHE A 535 -6.74 31.76 9.37
C PHE A 535 -7.40 30.41 9.04
N ASN A 536 -8.42 30.02 9.81
CA ASN A 536 -9.15 28.78 9.56
C ASN A 536 -10.00 28.85 8.28
N ARG A 537 -10.62 29.99 7.98
CA ARG A 537 -11.39 30.13 6.73
C ARG A 537 -10.49 29.97 5.50
N ALA A 538 -9.27 30.46 5.54
CA ALA A 538 -8.31 30.26 4.47
C ALA A 538 -8.04 28.78 4.21
N LEU A 539 -7.72 28.00 5.26
CA LEU A 539 -7.47 26.57 5.11
C LEU A 539 -8.70 25.80 4.65
N ILE A 540 -9.86 26.08 5.25
CA ILE A 540 -11.10 25.34 4.91
C ILE A 540 -11.50 25.62 3.45
N ARG A 541 -11.34 26.85 2.97
CA ARG A 541 -11.52 27.20 1.54
C ARG A 541 -10.53 26.43 0.67
N TYR A 542 -9.26 26.38 1.06
CA TYR A 542 -8.25 25.64 0.33
C TYR A 542 -8.64 24.13 0.19
N LYS A 543 -9.05 23.50 1.29
CA LYS A 543 -9.51 22.11 1.26
C LYS A 543 -10.74 21.90 0.37
N GLN A 544 -11.67 22.83 0.40
CA GLN A 544 -12.84 22.79 -0.47
C GLN A 544 -12.45 22.88 -1.95
N LEU A 545 -11.44 23.68 -2.30
CA LEU A 545 -10.92 23.80 -3.67
C LEU A 545 -10.21 22.50 -4.10
N GLU A 546 -9.39 21.92 -3.23
CA GLU A 546 -8.72 20.63 -3.52
C GLU A 546 -9.75 19.52 -3.76
N TYR A 547 -10.79 19.44 -2.93
CA TYR A 547 -11.88 18.50 -3.16
C TYR A 547 -12.57 18.73 -4.51
N GLN A 548 -12.94 19.96 -4.84
CA GLN A 548 -13.59 20.30 -6.13
C GLN A 548 -12.72 19.97 -7.34
N LYS A 549 -11.41 20.11 -7.21
CA LYS A 549 -10.45 19.74 -8.25
C LYS A 549 -10.49 18.25 -8.52
N MET A 550 -10.50 17.45 -7.46
CA MET A 550 -10.48 15.98 -7.54
C MET A 550 -11.84 15.39 -7.91
N GLU A 551 -12.95 15.95 -7.40
CA GLU A 551 -14.31 15.49 -7.75
C GLU A 551 -14.51 15.46 -9.27
N LYS A 552 -13.94 16.42 -9.99
CA LYS A 552 -14.00 16.48 -11.47
C LYS A 552 -12.98 15.59 -12.15
N GLU A 553 -11.85 15.31 -11.52
CA GLU A 553 -10.85 14.39 -12.07
C GLU A 553 -11.33 12.93 -11.99
N TYR A 554 -12.16 12.61 -10.98
CA TYR A 554 -12.76 11.29 -10.74
C TYR A 554 -14.26 11.24 -11.07
N ASP A 555 -14.85 12.29 -11.68
CA ASP A 555 -16.24 12.24 -12.12
C ASP A 555 -16.39 11.25 -13.27
N LEU A 556 -16.85 10.04 -12.92
CA LEU A 556 -17.15 8.95 -13.84
C LEU A 556 -18.24 9.30 -14.89
N LYS A 557 -18.86 10.47 -14.78
CA LYS A 557 -19.85 11.03 -15.74
C LYS A 557 -19.24 12.09 -16.66
N ALA A 558 -18.04 12.60 -16.34
CA ALA A 558 -17.35 13.57 -17.17
C ALA A 558 -16.65 12.87 -18.33
N GLY A 559 -16.90 13.29 -19.57
CA GLY A 559 -16.21 12.77 -20.74
C GLY A 559 -14.70 13.10 -20.70
N PRO A 560 -13.85 12.31 -21.39
CA PRO A 560 -12.41 12.53 -21.40
C PRO A 560 -12.10 13.92 -22.02
N GLY A 561 -11.71 14.87 -21.18
CA GLY A 561 -11.26 16.20 -21.61
C GLY A 561 -11.79 17.41 -20.86
N GLU A 562 -12.73 17.27 -19.91
CA GLU A 562 -13.14 18.39 -19.06
C GLU A 562 -12.09 18.64 -17.97
N LYS A 563 -11.28 19.69 -18.19
CA LYS A 563 -10.29 20.14 -17.21
C LYS A 563 -10.95 20.66 -15.94
N SER A 564 -10.32 20.46 -14.79
CA SER A 564 -10.69 21.00 -13.48
C SER A 564 -11.21 22.44 -13.60
N ALA A 565 -12.41 22.71 -13.03
CA ALA A 565 -13.01 24.06 -13.05
C ALA A 565 -12.37 25.00 -12.03
N VAL A 566 -11.49 24.52 -11.13
CA VAL A 566 -10.79 25.35 -10.15
C VAL A 566 -9.75 26.20 -10.86
N LYS A 567 -9.92 27.52 -10.77
CA LYS A 567 -9.06 28.52 -11.41
C LYS A 567 -8.08 29.10 -10.39
N ALA A 568 -6.97 29.66 -10.86
CA ALA A 568 -6.04 30.40 -10.02
C ALA A 568 -6.75 31.53 -9.21
N ALA A 569 -7.79 32.13 -9.78
CA ALA A 569 -8.59 33.17 -9.12
C ALA A 569 -9.31 32.67 -7.84
N ASP A 570 -9.60 31.37 -7.75
CA ASP A 570 -10.28 30.81 -6.59
C ASP A 570 -9.35 30.77 -5.37
N TYR A 571 -8.04 30.56 -5.58
CA TYR A 571 -7.01 30.61 -4.53
C TYR A 571 -6.73 32.05 -4.04
N GLU A 572 -7.11 33.10 -4.81
CA GLU A 572 -6.97 34.49 -4.37
C GLU A 572 -7.82 34.79 -3.13
N MET A 573 -8.96 34.10 -2.92
CA MET A 573 -9.76 34.24 -1.72
C MET A 573 -9.04 33.65 -0.50
N VAL A 574 -8.34 32.54 -0.68
CA VAL A 574 -7.51 31.90 0.36
C VAL A 574 -6.36 32.86 0.74
N LYS A 575 -5.68 33.40 -0.25
CA LYS A 575 -4.57 34.34 -0.07
C LYS A 575 -5.02 35.61 0.65
N ARG A 576 -6.16 36.22 0.29
CA ARG A 576 -6.71 37.40 0.95
C ARG A 576 -7.00 37.18 2.44
N ASP A 577 -7.53 36.01 2.80
CA ASP A 577 -7.74 35.69 4.20
C ASP A 577 -6.39 35.61 4.95
N LEU A 578 -5.35 35.02 4.35
CA LEU A 578 -4.00 34.97 4.94
C LEU A 578 -3.32 36.35 4.99
N ASP A 579 -3.54 37.20 3.98
CA ASP A 579 -3.10 38.60 3.98
C ASP A 579 -3.71 39.36 5.19
N LYS A 580 -5.00 39.11 5.46
CA LYS A 580 -5.69 39.72 6.61
C LYS A 580 -5.15 39.19 7.95
N VAL A 581 -4.82 37.90 8.03
CA VAL A 581 -4.15 37.35 9.22
C VAL A 581 -2.81 38.03 9.47
N ILE A 582 -1.99 38.23 8.43
CA ILE A 582 -0.67 38.87 8.54
C ILE A 582 -0.82 40.37 8.95
N GLU A 583 -1.86 41.04 8.46
CA GLU A 583 -2.19 42.41 8.89
C GLU A 583 -2.51 42.49 10.39
N LEU A 584 -3.34 41.54 10.90
CA LEU A 584 -3.82 41.53 12.28
C LEU A 584 -2.79 40.93 13.26
N ALA A 585 -1.97 40.00 12.82
CA ALA A 585 -0.99 39.27 13.61
C ALA A 585 0.33 39.08 12.82
N PRO A 586 1.16 40.14 12.67
CA PRO A 586 2.35 40.13 11.81
C PRO A 586 3.50 39.26 12.32
N ASP A 587 3.40 38.74 13.53
CA ASP A 587 4.33 37.79 14.14
C ASP A 587 3.81 36.33 14.14
N PHE A 588 2.61 36.09 13.59
CA PHE A 588 2.04 34.75 13.49
C PHE A 588 2.67 33.97 12.34
N VAL A 589 3.69 33.18 12.65
CA VAL A 589 4.57 32.47 11.70
C VAL A 589 3.81 31.59 10.70
N TYR A 590 2.74 30.94 11.14
CA TYR A 590 1.97 29.99 10.34
C TYR A 590 1.18 30.64 9.21
N ALA A 591 0.86 31.95 9.31
CA ALA A 591 0.19 32.68 8.23
C ALA A 591 1.11 32.86 7.02
N TYR A 592 2.38 33.22 7.23
CA TYR A 592 3.37 33.33 6.16
C TYR A 592 3.63 31.97 5.53
N TYR A 593 3.78 30.93 6.36
CA TYR A 593 3.98 29.58 5.88
C TYR A 593 2.81 29.11 4.97
N ASN A 594 1.56 29.25 5.43
CA ASN A 594 0.38 28.86 4.67
C ASN A 594 0.25 29.68 3.39
N ARG A 595 0.54 31.00 3.42
CA ARG A 595 0.51 31.84 2.22
C ARG A 595 1.61 31.45 1.23
N GLY A 596 2.79 31.10 1.69
CA GLY A 596 3.86 30.54 0.89
C GLY A 596 3.43 29.24 0.18
N ASN A 597 2.69 28.36 0.86
CA ASN A 597 2.13 27.14 0.25
C ASN A 597 1.14 27.49 -0.86
N VAL A 598 0.22 28.41 -0.65
CA VAL A 598 -0.73 28.89 -1.67
C VAL A 598 0.00 29.48 -2.88
N LEU A 599 0.99 30.34 -2.65
CA LEU A 599 1.79 30.95 -3.74
C LEU A 599 2.58 29.90 -4.53
N SER A 600 3.08 28.84 -3.85
CA SER A 600 3.75 27.72 -4.52
C SER A 600 2.80 26.94 -5.43
N ILE A 601 1.55 26.71 -5.00
CA ILE A 601 0.48 26.10 -5.81
C ILE A 601 0.17 26.96 -7.03
N LEU A 602 0.12 28.28 -6.87
CA LEU A 602 -0.06 29.25 -7.95
C LEU A 602 1.18 29.39 -8.85
N LYS A 603 2.27 28.67 -8.55
CA LYS A 603 3.57 28.72 -9.23
C LYS A 603 4.29 30.08 -9.14
N ASP A 604 3.87 30.95 -8.22
CA ASP A 604 4.63 32.15 -7.85
C ASP A 604 5.71 31.80 -6.82
N TYR A 605 6.66 31.00 -7.28
CA TYR A 605 7.73 30.45 -6.42
C TYR A 605 8.60 31.55 -5.78
N ARG A 606 8.74 32.71 -6.43
CA ARG A 606 9.55 33.81 -5.89
C ARG A 606 8.87 34.44 -4.68
N ALA A 607 7.58 34.73 -4.78
CA ALA A 607 6.80 35.25 -3.66
C ALA A 607 6.69 34.21 -2.53
N ALA A 608 6.51 32.93 -2.88
CA ALA A 608 6.49 31.85 -1.89
C ALA A 608 7.79 31.79 -1.06
N ILE A 609 8.96 31.91 -1.69
CA ILE A 609 10.26 31.93 -0.98
C ILE A 609 10.33 33.11 -0.02
N VAL A 610 9.85 34.29 -0.39
CA VAL A 610 9.84 35.48 0.51
C VAL A 610 9.00 35.21 1.76
N ASP A 611 7.86 34.54 1.61
CA ASP A 611 7.00 34.17 2.74
C ASP A 611 7.65 33.10 3.63
N TYR A 612 8.24 32.06 3.04
CA TYR A 612 9.00 31.07 3.83
C TYR A 612 10.23 31.68 4.51
N ASP A 613 10.92 32.63 3.88
CA ASP A 613 12.02 33.38 4.50
C ASP A 613 11.53 34.13 5.73
N ARG A 614 10.35 34.78 5.62
CA ARG A 614 9.77 35.48 6.76
C ARG A 614 9.35 34.52 7.87
N ALA A 615 8.77 33.38 7.54
CA ALA A 615 8.43 32.34 8.52
C ALA A 615 9.69 31.83 9.26
N ILE A 616 10.78 31.56 8.54
CA ILE A 616 12.07 31.12 9.11
C ILE A 616 12.74 32.24 9.96
N GLN A 617 12.58 33.52 9.57
CA GLN A 617 13.08 34.62 10.39
C GLN A 617 12.34 34.72 11.74
N LEU A 618 11.02 34.47 11.74
CA LEU A 618 10.20 34.49 12.95
C LEU A 618 10.46 33.24 13.83
N ASP A 619 10.63 32.09 13.20
CA ASP A 619 11.01 30.84 13.89
C ASP A 619 12.13 30.10 13.13
N PRO A 620 13.39 30.26 13.55
CA PRO A 620 14.53 29.60 12.93
C PRO A 620 14.55 28.05 13.07
N LYS A 621 13.64 27.48 13.86
CA LYS A 621 13.50 26.02 14.03
C LYS A 621 12.31 25.44 13.25
N PHE A 622 11.63 26.25 12.47
CA PHE A 622 10.46 25.82 11.70
C PHE A 622 10.84 24.89 10.55
N ALA A 623 10.94 23.58 10.83
CA ALA A 623 11.41 22.55 9.91
C ALA A 623 10.59 22.51 8.61
N ASP A 624 9.23 22.60 8.69
CA ASP A 624 8.34 22.54 7.55
C ASP A 624 8.57 23.69 6.57
N ALA A 625 8.91 24.90 7.08
CA ALA A 625 9.20 26.05 6.24
C ALA A 625 10.51 25.84 5.46
N TYR A 626 11.56 25.27 6.07
CA TYR A 626 12.77 24.89 5.35
C TYR A 626 12.48 23.84 4.30
N PHE A 627 11.66 22.83 4.63
CA PHE A 627 11.32 21.76 3.70
C PHE A 627 10.60 22.30 2.44
N ASN A 628 9.52 23.07 2.62
CA ASN A 628 8.74 23.60 1.51
C ASN A 628 9.51 24.69 0.72
N ARG A 629 10.36 25.51 1.39
CA ARG A 629 11.26 26.44 0.68
C ARG A 629 12.27 25.68 -0.16
N GLY A 630 12.84 24.59 0.37
CA GLY A 630 13.77 23.71 -0.33
C GLY A 630 13.18 23.13 -1.60
N LEU A 631 11.94 22.61 -1.54
CA LEU A 631 11.22 22.13 -2.71
C LEU A 631 10.96 23.25 -3.72
N THR A 632 10.55 24.44 -3.22
CA THR A 632 10.28 25.61 -4.08
C THR A 632 11.55 26.07 -4.80
N HIS A 633 12.72 26.03 -4.16
CA HIS A 633 14.00 26.27 -4.80
C HIS A 633 14.31 25.25 -5.90
N ILE A 634 14.02 23.97 -5.68
CA ILE A 634 14.20 22.92 -6.71
C ILE A 634 13.30 23.20 -7.92
N PHE A 635 12.04 23.58 -7.72
CA PHE A 635 11.11 23.92 -8.80
C PHE A 635 11.57 25.15 -9.60
N LEU A 636 12.33 26.06 -8.99
CA LEU A 636 12.99 27.18 -9.67
C LEU A 636 14.32 26.83 -10.35
N GLY A 637 14.81 25.59 -10.21
CA GLY A 637 16.12 25.16 -10.70
C GLY A 637 17.29 25.51 -9.78
N ASN A 638 17.07 26.06 -8.61
CA ASN A 638 18.08 26.44 -7.62
C ASN A 638 18.47 25.23 -6.73
N ASN A 639 18.91 24.14 -7.35
CA ASN A 639 19.11 22.84 -6.70
C ASN A 639 20.02 22.92 -5.46
N ARG A 640 21.08 23.74 -5.48
CA ARG A 640 22.02 23.87 -4.37
C ARG A 640 21.33 24.39 -3.10
N GLN A 641 20.54 25.45 -3.23
CA GLN A 641 19.79 26.03 -2.11
C GLN A 641 18.70 25.07 -1.65
N GLY A 642 18.00 24.42 -2.59
CA GLY A 642 17.01 23.41 -2.28
C GLY A 642 17.58 22.28 -1.43
N ILE A 643 18.72 21.69 -1.80
CA ILE A 643 19.37 20.62 -1.04
C ILE A 643 19.82 21.10 0.35
N GLN A 644 20.32 22.33 0.47
CA GLN A 644 20.70 22.90 1.77
C GLN A 644 19.50 23.02 2.71
N ASP A 645 18.38 23.53 2.24
CA ASP A 645 17.15 23.67 3.02
C ASP A 645 16.57 22.31 3.42
N LEU A 646 16.49 21.35 2.48
CA LEU A 646 16.02 20.00 2.79
C LEU A 646 16.92 19.30 3.82
N SER A 647 18.24 19.46 3.72
CA SER A 647 19.18 18.94 4.72
C SER A 647 18.97 19.58 6.08
N LYS A 648 18.68 20.89 6.13
CA LYS A 648 18.38 21.60 7.37
C LYS A 648 17.06 21.13 7.98
N ALA A 649 16.03 20.95 7.18
CA ALA A 649 14.74 20.39 7.61
C ALA A 649 14.92 19.00 8.25
N CYS A 650 15.66 18.08 7.59
CA CYS A 650 15.95 16.76 8.13
C CYS A 650 16.63 16.81 9.49
N LEU A 651 17.61 17.70 9.67
CA LEU A 651 18.29 17.88 10.95
C LEU A 651 17.33 18.38 12.04
N LEU A 652 16.41 19.28 11.71
CA LEU A 652 15.43 19.81 12.66
C LEU A 652 14.40 18.77 13.08
N TYR A 653 13.91 17.92 12.13
CA TYR A 653 13.00 16.83 12.45
C TYR A 653 13.63 15.74 13.34
N THR A 654 14.94 15.50 13.20
CA THR A 654 15.65 14.45 13.95
C THR A 654 16.33 14.91 15.22
N SER A 655 16.32 16.22 15.52
CA SER A 655 16.92 16.76 16.74
C SER A 655 16.05 16.42 17.95
N PRO A 656 16.61 15.83 19.03
CA PRO A 656 15.84 15.60 20.26
C PRO A 656 15.38 16.93 20.83
N SER A 657 14.20 16.93 21.44
CA SER A 657 13.68 18.11 22.16
C SER A 657 14.64 18.49 23.30
N PRO A 658 14.93 19.79 23.54
CA PRO A 658 15.81 20.23 24.63
C PRO A 658 15.28 19.88 26.03
N ARG A 659 14.22 19.11 26.15
CA ARG A 659 13.59 18.73 27.43
C ARG A 659 13.54 17.22 27.66
N ASP A 660 14.18 16.42 26.80
CA ASP A 660 14.35 14.97 27.02
C ASP A 660 15.65 14.69 27.82
#